data_75ebd45031ec81d815fe64f948c7b883
#
_entry.id   75ebd45031ec81d815fe64f948c7b883
#
_cell.length_a   1.000
_cell.length_b   1.000
_cell.length_c   1.000
_cell.angle_alpha   90.00
_cell.angle_beta   90.00
_cell.angle_gamma   90.00
#
_symmetry.space_group_name_H-M   'P 1'
#
loop_
_entity.id
_entity.type
_entity.pdbx_description
1 polymer ?
#
loop_
_entity_poly.entity_id
_entity_poly.type
_entity_poly.pdbx_seq_one_letter_code
_entity_poly.pdbx_strand_id
1 'polypeptide(L)'
;MDSDMDYERPNVETIKCVVVGDNAVGKTRLICARACNATLTQYQLLATHVPTVWAIDQYRVCQEVLERSRDVVDEVSVSLRLWDTFGDHHKDRRFAYGRSDVVVLCFSIANPNSLYHVKTMWYPEIKHFCPRAPVILVGCQLDLRYADLEAVNRARRPLARPIKSNEILPPEKGHEVAKELGVPYYETSVVAQFGVKDVFDNAIRAALISRRHLQFWKSHLRNVQRPLLQAPFLPPKPPPPIITVPPPPTTTEEHPDRLLEDPLCSDVILVLQEKQRIFAHKIYLATSSSKFYDLFILDARPEESERPTRATALSGREMLMRAASFDVCESTDEGDRTNLRACTSDGTLRDSEGGRRGRLLSTLSRAFVSIQEELVDDPVTYNPRPMTVVYMDQSMQLGPFRAVLRYLYTGQLDEHEKELMHIAHIAELLEVFDLRMMVANILNNEAFMNQEITKAFHVRRTNRVKECLAKGTFSDVAFKLDDGTIMAHKPLLISSCDWMAAMFGGPFVESCTKEVLFPNTTRSCMRAVLEYLYTGRFCSRTDLDAMELIVLANRLCLPHLVALTELYTVTVLMEAAMMGADIDGDVLVYLEMAQFHCAQQLSGWCLHHICTNYNSVCRKFPRDMKAKSTNNQDYFEKHRWPPVWFLKEDDHYQRARKERDKEDFLYQRRQCKRKWLFWNLPSANSSSSGSNAVI
;
A
#
# COMPACT_ATOMS: atom_id res chain seq x y z
N MET A 1 23.77 -28.48 50.58
CA MET A 1 25.08 -28.02 50.08
C MET A 1 25.61 -29.04 49.13
N ASP A 2 24.98 -29.17 47.97
CA ASP A 2 25.45 -30.06 46.90
C ASP A 2 26.24 -29.21 45.94
N SER A 3 27.54 -29.39 45.99
CA SER A 3 28.48 -28.84 45.04
C SER A 3 28.29 -29.61 43.73
N ASP A 4 27.54 -29.06 42.80
CA ASP A 4 27.59 -29.47 41.42
C ASP A 4 28.99 -29.15 40.88
N MET A 5 29.87 -30.13 41.10
CA MET A 5 31.13 -30.23 40.39
C MET A 5 30.75 -30.46 38.93
N ASP A 6 31.01 -29.46 38.11
CA ASP A 6 30.90 -29.49 36.66
C ASP A 6 31.81 -30.60 36.12
N TYR A 7 31.25 -31.83 36.03
CA TYR A 7 31.92 -32.94 35.39
C TYR A 7 32.06 -32.57 33.90
N GLU A 8 33.17 -31.92 33.53
CA GLU A 8 33.57 -31.82 32.14
C GLU A 8 33.53 -33.22 31.53
N ARG A 9 32.59 -33.46 30.64
CA ARG A 9 32.51 -34.75 29.94
C ARG A 9 33.86 -35.04 29.33
N PRO A 10 34.42 -36.24 29.50
CA PRO A 10 35.69 -36.59 28.91
C PRO A 10 35.60 -36.40 27.41
N ASN A 11 36.51 -35.61 26.82
CA ASN A 11 36.66 -35.25 25.40
C ASN A 11 36.00 -33.93 24.93
N VAL A 12 35.75 -32.97 25.80
CA VAL A 12 35.39 -31.60 25.37
C VAL A 12 36.64 -30.83 24.96
N GLU A 13 36.69 -30.34 23.71
CA GLU A 13 37.76 -29.50 23.21
C GLU A 13 37.47 -28.02 23.52
N THR A 14 38.29 -27.40 24.38
CA THR A 14 38.14 -25.94 24.65
C THR A 14 38.87 -25.18 23.56
N ILE A 15 38.17 -24.26 22.86
CA ILE A 15 38.71 -23.43 21.75
C ILE A 15 38.64 -21.96 22.13
N LYS A 16 39.81 -21.31 22.15
CA LYS A 16 39.93 -19.87 22.27
C LYS A 16 39.85 -19.19 20.91
N CYS A 17 38.74 -18.48 20.67
CA CYS A 17 38.49 -17.72 19.45
C CYS A 17 38.63 -16.22 19.73
N VAL A 18 39.58 -15.55 19.08
CA VAL A 18 39.79 -14.10 19.24
C VAL A 18 39.23 -13.36 18.03
N VAL A 19 38.41 -12.34 18.26
CA VAL A 19 37.77 -11.55 17.23
C VAL A 19 38.43 -10.18 17.16
N VAL A 20 39.02 -9.83 16.01
CA VAL A 20 39.79 -8.63 15.79
C VAL A 20 39.31 -7.85 14.56
N GLY A 21 39.71 -6.59 14.42
CA GLY A 21 39.34 -5.69 13.31
C GLY A 21 39.12 -4.26 13.81
N ASP A 22 38.91 -3.33 12.89
CA ASP A 22 38.74 -1.91 13.15
C ASP A 22 37.56 -1.62 14.11
N ASN A 23 37.52 -0.41 14.67
CA ASN A 23 36.39 0.04 15.45
C ASN A 23 35.12 0.10 14.63
N ALA A 24 33.99 -0.21 15.26
CA ALA A 24 32.64 -0.16 14.71
C ALA A 24 32.38 -1.08 13.50
N VAL A 25 33.26 -2.04 13.16
CA VAL A 25 33.02 -3.02 12.09
C VAL A 25 31.96 -4.07 12.46
N GLY A 26 31.61 -4.20 13.75
CA GLY A 26 30.57 -5.12 14.19
C GLY A 26 31.04 -6.32 15.02
N LYS A 27 32.32 -6.36 15.49
CA LYS A 27 32.89 -7.45 16.29
C LYS A 27 32.03 -7.85 17.50
N THR A 28 31.80 -6.88 18.39
CA THR A 28 31.00 -7.09 19.61
C THR A 28 29.59 -7.57 19.29
N ARG A 29 28.95 -7.01 18.27
CA ARG A 29 27.62 -7.44 17.82
C ARG A 29 27.60 -8.88 17.31
N LEU A 30 28.61 -9.26 16.54
CA LEU A 30 28.77 -10.64 16.05
C LEU A 30 28.93 -11.62 17.21
N ILE A 31 29.75 -11.27 18.22
CA ILE A 31 29.94 -12.07 19.45
C ILE A 31 28.63 -12.17 20.23
N CYS A 32 27.95 -11.06 20.47
CA CYS A 32 26.68 -11.02 21.18
C CYS A 32 25.59 -11.86 20.46
N ALA A 33 25.50 -11.74 19.13
CA ALA A 33 24.56 -12.52 18.36
C ALA A 33 24.80 -14.04 18.49
N ARG A 34 26.07 -14.46 18.52
CA ARG A 34 26.44 -15.86 18.75
C ARG A 34 26.16 -16.32 20.18
N ALA A 35 26.48 -15.51 21.17
CA ALA A 35 26.36 -15.82 22.59
C ALA A 35 24.91 -15.82 23.07
N CYS A 36 24.10 -14.85 22.63
CA CYS A 36 22.74 -14.63 23.11
C CYS A 36 21.65 -15.27 22.24
N ASN A 37 21.99 -15.65 21.02
CA ASN A 37 21.03 -16.16 19.99
C ASN A 37 19.76 -15.27 19.88
N ALA A 38 19.89 -13.99 20.22
CA ALA A 38 18.80 -13.04 20.24
C ALA A 38 18.73 -12.31 18.90
N THR A 39 17.57 -12.29 18.30
CA THR A 39 17.21 -11.31 17.26
C THR A 39 17.23 -9.94 17.88
N LEU A 40 18.38 -9.28 17.86
CA LEU A 40 18.47 -7.88 18.25
C LEU A 40 17.76 -7.07 17.17
N THR A 41 16.67 -6.42 17.52
CA THR A 41 16.00 -5.49 16.60
C THR A 41 16.98 -4.41 16.17
N GLN A 42 16.84 -3.91 14.95
CA GLN A 42 17.73 -2.87 14.40
C GLN A 42 17.87 -1.67 15.36
N TYR A 43 16.84 -1.36 16.13
CA TYR A 43 16.80 -0.31 17.13
C TYR A 43 17.68 -0.61 18.35
N GLN A 44 17.66 -1.84 18.86
CA GLN A 44 18.51 -2.27 19.97
C GLN A 44 19.99 -2.33 19.57
N LEU A 45 20.26 -2.67 18.30
CA LEU A 45 21.59 -2.66 17.72
C LEU A 45 22.22 -1.25 17.64
N LEU A 46 21.41 -0.23 17.41
CA LEU A 46 21.85 1.16 17.34
C LEU A 46 22.01 1.80 18.71
N ALA A 47 21.14 1.43 19.66
CA ALA A 47 21.13 2.01 21.01
C ALA A 47 22.23 1.48 21.95
N THR A 48 22.74 0.26 21.73
CA THR A 48 23.62 -0.45 22.66
C THR A 48 25.09 -0.49 22.28
N HIS A 49 25.57 0.44 21.45
CA HIS A 49 27.02 0.53 21.21
C HIS A 49 27.72 1.11 22.43
N VAL A 50 28.07 0.24 23.37
CA VAL A 50 29.05 0.55 24.43
C VAL A 50 30.42 0.15 23.88
N PRO A 51 31.39 1.07 23.81
CA PRO A 51 32.78 0.69 23.50
C PRO A 51 33.26 -0.31 24.54
N THR A 52 33.60 -1.52 24.12
CA THR A 52 34.08 -2.56 25.03
C THR A 52 35.52 -2.22 25.45
N VAL A 53 35.75 -1.95 26.72
CA VAL A 53 37.09 -1.63 27.25
C VAL A 53 37.88 -2.90 27.61
N TRP A 54 37.20 -3.97 28.01
CA TRP A 54 37.82 -5.29 28.27
C TRP A 54 36.77 -6.38 28.04
N ALA A 55 36.96 -7.24 27.10
CA ALA A 55 36.07 -8.38 26.89
C ALA A 55 36.78 -9.68 27.27
N ILE A 56 36.90 -9.88 28.52
CA ILE A 56 37.26 -11.18 29.08
C ILE A 56 35.94 -11.83 29.46
N ASP A 57 35.58 -12.96 28.82
CA ASP A 57 34.54 -13.94 29.26
C ASP A 57 33.31 -13.36 30.02
N GLN A 58 32.98 -12.06 29.80
CA GLN A 58 31.84 -11.38 30.45
C GLN A 58 30.51 -12.08 30.16
N TYR A 59 30.46 -12.88 29.13
CA TYR A 59 29.26 -13.63 28.73
C TYR A 59 29.08 -14.96 29.49
N ARG A 60 30.01 -15.31 30.40
CA ARG A 60 29.93 -16.53 31.20
C ARG A 60 29.08 -16.41 32.48
N VAL A 61 28.49 -15.25 32.74
CA VAL A 61 27.77 -14.98 33.99
C VAL A 61 26.38 -15.64 34.01
N CYS A 62 25.80 -15.94 32.84
CA CYS A 62 24.50 -16.60 32.75
C CYS A 62 24.66 -18.09 32.39
N GLN A 63 23.92 -18.95 33.06
CA GLN A 63 23.91 -20.39 32.78
C GLN A 63 23.54 -20.71 31.32
N GLU A 64 22.59 -19.94 30.76
CA GLU A 64 22.21 -20.03 29.35
C GLU A 64 23.35 -19.74 28.37
N VAL A 65 24.25 -18.80 28.70
CA VAL A 65 25.43 -18.46 27.88
C VAL A 65 26.49 -19.57 28.00
N LEU A 66 26.64 -20.17 29.16
CA LEU A 66 27.50 -21.33 29.36
C LEU A 66 27.04 -22.53 28.59
N GLU A 67 25.75 -22.84 28.57
CA GLU A 67 25.18 -23.90 27.76
C GLU A 67 25.39 -23.66 26.26
N ARG A 68 25.25 -22.41 25.78
CA ARG A 68 25.46 -22.04 24.38
C ARG A 68 26.94 -21.96 23.99
N SER A 69 27.85 -21.89 24.93
CA SER A 69 29.29 -22.00 24.67
C SER A 69 29.69 -23.44 24.31
N ARG A 70 28.87 -24.42 24.69
CA ARG A 70 29.03 -25.84 24.32
C ARG A 70 28.34 -26.07 22.97
N ASP A 71 29.10 -26.54 22.03
CA ASP A 71 28.61 -26.87 20.68
C ASP A 71 29.16 -28.23 20.25
N VAL A 72 28.54 -28.83 19.27
CA VAL A 72 29.02 -30.06 18.63
C VAL A 72 29.27 -29.74 17.16
N VAL A 73 30.52 -29.84 16.75
CA VAL A 73 30.93 -29.64 15.37
C VAL A 73 31.62 -30.87 14.86
N ASP A 74 31.07 -31.49 13.80
CA ASP A 74 31.59 -32.71 13.18
C ASP A 74 31.80 -33.83 14.24
N GLU A 75 30.80 -34.04 15.11
CA GLU A 75 30.77 -35.01 16.21
C GLU A 75 31.75 -34.74 17.37
N VAL A 76 32.45 -33.61 17.32
CA VAL A 76 33.36 -33.18 18.40
C VAL A 76 32.64 -32.22 19.33
N SER A 77 32.58 -32.53 20.61
CA SER A 77 32.08 -31.61 21.64
C SER A 77 33.10 -30.52 21.91
N VAL A 78 32.65 -29.26 21.80
CA VAL A 78 33.51 -28.10 21.89
C VAL A 78 32.98 -27.10 22.93
N SER A 79 33.88 -26.53 23.72
CA SER A 79 33.61 -25.36 24.57
C SER A 79 34.29 -24.16 23.94
N LEU A 80 33.48 -23.27 23.32
CA LEU A 80 33.97 -22.08 22.61
C LEU A 80 34.13 -20.91 23.56
N ARG A 81 35.33 -20.34 23.63
CA ARG A 81 35.66 -19.11 24.38
C ARG A 81 35.86 -17.96 23.44
N LEU A 82 34.94 -16.99 23.42
CA LEU A 82 34.96 -15.81 22.58
C LEU A 82 35.69 -14.65 23.26
N TRP A 83 36.63 -14.05 22.59
CA TRP A 83 37.40 -12.89 23.05
C TRP A 83 37.15 -11.72 22.12
N ASP A 84 36.54 -10.66 22.62
CA ASP A 84 36.38 -9.38 21.92
C ASP A 84 37.63 -8.54 22.10
N THR A 85 37.96 -7.72 21.11
CA THR A 85 39.16 -6.87 21.18
C THR A 85 38.88 -5.45 20.69
N PHE A 86 39.73 -4.51 21.14
CA PHE A 86 39.68 -3.14 20.67
C PHE A 86 40.23 -2.96 19.28
N GLY A 87 39.67 -2.00 18.53
CA GLY A 87 40.23 -1.53 17.28
C GLY A 87 41.51 -0.67 17.43
N ASP A 88 41.64 0.08 18.53
CA ASP A 88 42.63 1.18 18.64
C ASP A 88 43.87 0.87 19.49
N HIS A 89 43.74 0.08 20.56
CA HIS A 89 44.83 -0.13 21.52
C HIS A 89 45.66 -1.37 21.24
N HIS A 90 46.58 -1.30 20.28
CA HIS A 90 47.45 -2.43 19.87
C HIS A 90 48.33 -3.00 21.00
N LYS A 91 48.75 -2.17 21.98
CA LYS A 91 49.60 -2.63 23.10
C LYS A 91 48.88 -3.62 24.01
N ASP A 92 47.60 -3.47 24.17
CA ASP A 92 46.78 -4.31 25.08
C ASP A 92 46.25 -5.57 24.40
N ARG A 93 46.09 -5.55 23.06
CA ARG A 93 45.64 -6.71 22.28
C ARG A 93 46.56 -7.90 22.34
N ARG A 94 47.86 -7.70 22.54
CA ARG A 94 48.84 -8.81 22.61
C ARG A 94 48.44 -9.89 23.63
N PHE A 95 47.80 -9.50 24.73
CA PHE A 95 47.32 -10.47 25.74
C PHE A 95 46.16 -11.32 25.22
N ALA A 96 45.29 -10.76 24.36
CA ALA A 96 44.21 -11.51 23.75
C ALA A 96 44.74 -12.62 22.83
N TYR A 97 45.80 -12.35 22.09
CA TYR A 97 46.39 -13.32 21.16
C TYR A 97 47.08 -14.53 21.82
N GLY A 98 47.46 -14.39 23.10
CA GLY A 98 48.12 -15.48 23.82
C GLY A 98 47.32 -16.76 23.83
N ARG A 99 47.88 -17.88 23.35
CA ARG A 99 47.24 -19.20 23.25
C ARG A 99 45.91 -19.20 22.47
N SER A 100 45.77 -18.33 21.47
CA SER A 100 44.58 -18.40 20.57
C SER A 100 44.62 -19.62 19.69
N ASP A 101 43.50 -20.31 19.58
CA ASP A 101 43.31 -21.46 18.70
C ASP A 101 42.89 -21.06 17.30
N VAL A 102 42.15 -19.93 17.18
CA VAL A 102 41.69 -19.34 15.91
C VAL A 102 41.46 -17.85 16.08
N VAL A 103 41.68 -17.10 14.99
CA VAL A 103 41.38 -15.67 14.93
C VAL A 103 40.33 -15.38 13.86
N VAL A 104 39.30 -14.68 14.25
CA VAL A 104 38.26 -14.14 13.36
C VAL A 104 38.56 -12.69 13.08
N LEU A 105 38.98 -12.39 11.83
CA LEU A 105 39.37 -11.07 11.39
C LEU A 105 38.20 -10.39 10.68
N CYS A 106 37.62 -9.35 11.31
CA CYS A 106 36.40 -8.68 10.86
C CYS A 106 36.75 -7.35 10.14
N PHE A 107 36.02 -7.10 9.06
CA PHE A 107 35.90 -5.78 8.42
C PHE A 107 34.43 -5.44 8.17
N SER A 108 34.11 -4.16 7.93
CA SER A 108 32.77 -3.72 7.58
C SER A 108 32.60 -3.63 6.07
N ILE A 109 31.56 -4.23 5.54
CA ILE A 109 31.20 -4.14 4.11
C ILE A 109 30.89 -2.68 3.71
N ALA A 110 30.47 -1.84 4.66
CA ALA A 110 30.18 -0.42 4.43
C ALA A 110 31.40 0.50 4.67
N ASN A 111 32.59 -0.07 4.91
CA ASN A 111 33.81 0.73 5.11
C ASN A 111 35.02 0.11 4.36
N PRO A 112 35.30 0.59 3.14
CA PRO A 112 36.43 0.10 2.36
C PRO A 112 37.80 0.17 3.05
N ASN A 113 37.98 1.18 3.92
CA ASN A 113 39.26 1.34 4.65
C ASN A 113 39.50 0.18 5.62
N SER A 114 38.40 -0.35 6.23
CA SER A 114 38.53 -1.50 7.13
C SER A 114 39.02 -2.76 6.40
N LEU A 115 38.63 -2.97 5.13
CA LEU A 115 39.18 -4.05 4.29
C LEU A 115 40.65 -3.79 3.89
N TYR A 116 41.03 -2.55 3.64
CA TYR A 116 42.42 -2.18 3.39
C TYR A 116 43.28 -2.48 4.63
N HIS A 117 42.79 -2.15 5.84
CA HIS A 117 43.52 -2.41 7.09
C HIS A 117 43.68 -3.90 7.39
N VAL A 118 42.81 -4.78 6.86
CA VAL A 118 42.99 -6.24 6.94
C VAL A 118 44.36 -6.66 6.44
N LYS A 119 44.80 -6.11 5.29
CA LYS A 119 46.08 -6.47 4.64
C LYS A 119 47.26 -5.74 5.25
N THR A 120 47.11 -4.46 5.57
CA THR A 120 48.20 -3.58 5.96
C THR A 120 48.51 -3.58 7.44
N MET A 121 47.54 -3.87 8.29
CA MET A 121 47.66 -3.77 9.74
C MET A 121 47.34 -5.09 10.44
N TRP A 122 46.09 -5.61 10.25
CA TRP A 122 45.59 -6.71 11.07
C TRP A 122 46.23 -8.06 10.79
N TYR A 123 46.33 -8.46 9.54
CA TYR A 123 46.94 -9.75 9.19
C TYR A 123 48.41 -9.85 9.57
N PRO A 124 49.29 -8.85 9.32
CA PRO A 124 50.63 -8.80 9.84
C PRO A 124 50.73 -8.89 11.37
N GLU A 125 49.86 -8.16 12.11
CA GLU A 125 49.79 -8.20 13.57
C GLU A 125 49.48 -9.61 14.08
N ILE A 126 48.43 -10.27 13.52
CA ILE A 126 48.04 -11.62 13.87
C ILE A 126 49.21 -12.60 13.61
N LYS A 127 49.85 -12.51 12.48
CA LYS A 127 50.99 -13.39 12.13
C LYS A 127 52.20 -13.19 13.01
N HIS A 128 52.37 -11.99 13.55
CA HIS A 128 53.43 -11.69 14.50
C HIS A 128 53.16 -12.31 15.88
N PHE A 129 51.94 -12.14 16.43
CA PHE A 129 51.63 -12.59 17.81
C PHE A 129 51.17 -14.04 17.90
N CYS A 130 50.50 -14.58 16.86
CA CYS A 130 49.98 -15.96 16.83
C CYS A 130 50.15 -16.60 15.45
N PRO A 131 51.39 -16.86 15.01
CA PRO A 131 51.70 -17.33 13.66
C PRO A 131 51.09 -18.66 13.26
N ARG A 132 50.79 -19.50 14.25
CA ARG A 132 50.20 -20.84 14.04
C ARG A 132 48.67 -20.86 14.05
N ALA A 133 48.00 -19.82 14.57
CA ALA A 133 46.57 -19.78 14.62
C ALA A 133 46.01 -19.60 13.21
N PRO A 134 45.02 -20.40 12.79
CA PRO A 134 44.27 -20.17 11.57
C PRO A 134 43.49 -18.86 11.66
N VAL A 135 43.36 -18.17 10.53
CA VAL A 135 42.65 -16.91 10.42
C VAL A 135 41.44 -17.12 9.52
N ILE A 136 40.29 -16.58 9.92
CA ILE A 136 39.06 -16.52 9.12
C ILE A 136 38.72 -15.05 8.88
N LEU A 137 38.55 -14.67 7.61
CA LEU A 137 38.17 -13.33 7.23
C LEU A 137 36.65 -13.22 7.19
N VAL A 138 36.10 -12.17 7.84
CA VAL A 138 34.64 -11.96 7.94
C VAL A 138 34.24 -10.56 7.55
N GLY A 139 33.41 -10.43 6.52
CA GLY A 139 32.71 -9.21 6.16
C GLY A 139 31.43 -9.06 7.00
N CYS A 140 31.39 -8.06 7.86
CA CYS A 140 30.25 -7.76 8.71
C CYS A 140 29.32 -6.72 8.07
N GLN A 141 28.05 -6.66 8.55
CA GLN A 141 27.04 -5.69 8.11
C GLN A 141 26.57 -5.92 6.66
N LEU A 142 26.41 -7.18 6.25
CA LEU A 142 25.89 -7.56 4.93
C LEU A 142 24.54 -6.95 4.61
N ASP A 143 23.70 -6.75 5.62
CA ASP A 143 22.37 -6.11 5.51
C ASP A 143 22.42 -4.74 4.81
N LEU A 144 23.52 -4.01 4.93
CA LEU A 144 23.68 -2.69 4.30
C LEU A 144 23.75 -2.72 2.76
N ARG A 145 23.92 -3.90 2.13
CA ARG A 145 23.85 -4.01 0.66
C ARG A 145 22.43 -3.86 0.11
N TYR A 146 21.41 -4.15 0.91
CA TYR A 146 20.00 -4.12 0.48
C TYR A 146 19.11 -3.24 1.36
N ALA A 147 19.67 -2.65 2.43
CA ALA A 147 18.93 -1.75 3.29
C ALA A 147 18.69 -0.39 2.64
N ASP A 148 17.61 0.27 3.03
CA ASP A 148 17.43 1.69 2.74
C ASP A 148 18.47 2.53 3.50
N LEU A 149 19.48 2.98 2.78
CA LEU A 149 20.59 3.74 3.37
C LEU A 149 20.17 5.10 3.91
N GLU A 150 19.12 5.71 3.37
CA GLU A 150 18.61 6.98 3.89
C GLU A 150 17.96 6.78 5.26
N ALA A 151 17.15 5.74 5.39
CA ALA A 151 16.54 5.36 6.67
C ALA A 151 17.62 4.97 7.69
N VAL A 152 18.61 4.18 7.29
CA VAL A 152 19.74 3.80 8.15
C VAL A 152 20.54 5.03 8.59
N ASN A 153 20.85 5.95 7.70
CA ASN A 153 21.60 7.15 8.02
C ASN A 153 20.81 8.10 8.94
N ARG A 154 19.50 8.23 8.77
CA ARG A 154 18.62 9.00 9.68
C ARG A 154 18.57 8.41 11.09
N ALA A 155 18.61 7.08 11.20
CA ALA A 155 18.57 6.39 12.48
C ALA A 155 19.92 6.37 13.22
N ARG A 156 21.02 6.74 12.55
CA ARG A 156 22.37 6.80 13.14
C ARG A 156 22.53 8.06 14.02
N ARG A 157 23.58 8.02 14.90
CA ARG A 157 23.92 9.17 15.74
C ARG A 157 24.24 10.41 14.88
N PRO A 158 23.85 11.61 15.29
CA PRO A 158 24.03 12.84 14.50
C PRO A 158 25.45 13.12 14.01
N LEU A 159 26.47 12.65 14.73
CA LEU A 159 27.89 12.83 14.40
C LEU A 159 28.49 11.65 13.64
N ALA A 160 27.71 10.60 13.34
CA ALA A 160 28.22 9.46 12.59
C ALA A 160 28.33 9.81 11.10
N ARG A 161 29.48 9.51 10.48
CA ARG A 161 29.65 9.67 9.04
C ARG A 161 28.56 8.90 8.29
N PRO A 162 27.83 9.54 7.34
CA PRO A 162 26.80 8.86 6.57
C PRO A 162 27.41 7.78 5.67
N ILE A 163 26.71 6.65 5.57
CA ILE A 163 27.08 5.56 4.65
C ILE A 163 26.62 5.95 3.25
N LYS A 164 27.52 5.86 2.28
CA LYS A 164 27.24 6.12 0.88
C LYS A 164 27.14 4.81 0.11
N SER A 165 26.23 4.74 -0.86
CA SER A 165 26.01 3.55 -1.68
C SER A 165 27.29 3.09 -2.42
N ASN A 166 28.11 4.03 -2.87
CA ASN A 166 29.36 3.74 -3.57
C ASN A 166 30.52 3.24 -2.67
N GLU A 167 30.37 3.33 -1.35
CA GLU A 167 31.33 2.82 -0.37
C GLU A 167 31.02 1.36 0.03
N ILE A 168 29.86 0.81 -0.35
CA ILE A 168 29.47 -0.55 -0.02
C ILE A 168 30.22 -1.53 -0.91
N LEU A 169 31.00 -2.39 -0.27
CA LEU A 169 31.86 -3.37 -0.94
C LEU A 169 31.03 -4.52 -1.54
N PRO A 170 31.22 -4.85 -2.80
CA PRO A 170 30.73 -6.08 -3.38
C PRO A 170 31.48 -7.31 -2.84
N PRO A 171 30.85 -8.52 -2.88
CA PRO A 171 31.49 -9.75 -2.35
C PRO A 171 32.85 -10.07 -2.95
N GLU A 172 33.04 -9.77 -4.23
CA GLU A 172 34.30 -10.05 -4.96
C GLU A 172 35.53 -9.44 -4.27
N LYS A 173 35.37 -8.25 -3.66
CA LYS A 173 36.48 -7.59 -2.96
C LYS A 173 36.93 -8.35 -1.71
N GLY A 174 36.00 -8.92 -0.98
CA GLY A 174 36.33 -9.80 0.15
C GLY A 174 37.00 -11.09 -0.29
N HIS A 175 36.52 -11.71 -1.36
CA HIS A 175 37.16 -12.91 -1.95
C HIS A 175 38.54 -12.66 -2.49
N GLU A 176 38.79 -11.53 -3.14
CA GLU A 176 40.13 -11.13 -3.62
C GLU A 176 41.14 -11.09 -2.47
N VAL A 177 40.79 -10.38 -1.39
CA VAL A 177 41.68 -10.26 -0.22
C VAL A 177 41.84 -11.61 0.48
N ALA A 178 40.80 -12.38 0.65
CA ALA A 178 40.88 -13.71 1.24
C ALA A 178 41.79 -14.67 0.45
N LYS A 179 41.68 -14.63 -0.89
CA LYS A 179 42.52 -15.41 -1.78
C LYS A 179 44.01 -15.00 -1.70
N GLU A 180 44.32 -13.71 -1.66
CA GLU A 180 45.69 -13.21 -1.49
C GLU A 180 46.29 -13.65 -0.15
N LEU A 181 45.50 -13.66 0.93
CA LEU A 181 45.94 -14.03 2.27
C LEU A 181 45.93 -15.57 2.50
N GLY A 182 45.27 -16.34 1.61
CA GLY A 182 45.11 -17.78 1.74
C GLY A 182 44.20 -18.18 2.91
N VAL A 183 43.16 -17.37 3.21
CA VAL A 183 42.24 -17.58 4.32
C VAL A 183 40.79 -17.80 3.85
N PRO A 184 39.96 -18.57 4.58
CA PRO A 184 38.54 -18.65 4.29
C PRO A 184 37.85 -17.30 4.46
N TYR A 185 36.81 -17.05 3.64
CA TYR A 185 36.00 -15.82 3.68
C TYR A 185 34.54 -16.13 3.94
N TYR A 186 33.93 -15.34 4.82
CA TYR A 186 32.51 -15.41 5.16
C TYR A 186 31.92 -14.01 5.28
N GLU A 187 30.62 -13.90 5.03
CA GLU A 187 29.87 -12.66 5.25
C GLU A 187 28.79 -12.89 6.32
N THR A 188 28.53 -11.85 7.11
CA THR A 188 27.56 -11.92 8.21
C THR A 188 26.65 -10.71 8.25
N SER A 189 25.37 -10.98 8.60
CA SER A 189 24.43 -9.96 9.06
C SER A 189 23.84 -10.41 10.38
N VAL A 190 24.08 -9.63 11.41
CA VAL A 190 23.45 -9.84 12.72
C VAL A 190 21.96 -9.50 12.66
N VAL A 191 21.58 -8.53 11.82
CA VAL A 191 20.18 -8.12 11.62
C VAL A 191 19.38 -9.24 10.95
N ALA A 192 19.91 -9.84 9.88
CA ALA A 192 19.28 -10.94 9.17
C ALA A 192 19.55 -12.33 9.80
N GLN A 193 20.33 -12.39 10.89
CA GLN A 193 20.81 -13.63 11.52
C GLN A 193 21.54 -14.58 10.54
N PHE A 194 22.13 -14.02 9.48
CA PHE A 194 22.81 -14.78 8.45
C PHE A 194 24.29 -14.94 8.74
N GLY A 195 24.81 -16.13 8.54
CA GLY A 195 26.25 -16.44 8.59
C GLY A 195 26.88 -16.42 9.99
N VAL A 196 26.13 -16.03 11.05
CA VAL A 196 26.67 -15.93 12.41
C VAL A 196 27.14 -17.29 12.92
N LYS A 197 26.28 -18.30 12.83
CA LYS A 197 26.65 -19.68 13.24
C LYS A 197 27.74 -20.24 12.33
N ASP A 198 27.64 -20.03 11.03
CA ASP A 198 28.57 -20.55 10.03
C ASP A 198 30.00 -20.11 10.28
N VAL A 199 30.22 -18.82 10.60
CA VAL A 199 31.53 -18.27 10.91
C VAL A 199 32.17 -18.99 12.10
N PHE A 200 31.45 -19.16 13.20
CA PHE A 200 32.01 -19.78 14.40
C PHE A 200 32.18 -21.28 14.26
N ASP A 201 31.27 -21.99 13.61
CA ASP A 201 31.43 -23.42 13.32
C ASP A 201 32.66 -23.66 12.43
N ASN A 202 32.89 -22.81 11.44
CA ASN A 202 34.07 -22.93 10.58
C ASN A 202 35.37 -22.44 11.26
N ALA A 203 35.27 -21.51 12.21
CA ALA A 203 36.36 -21.17 13.10
C ALA A 203 36.77 -22.36 13.99
N ILE A 204 35.78 -23.05 14.54
CA ILE A 204 35.97 -24.28 15.31
C ILE A 204 36.65 -25.37 14.45
N ARG A 205 36.14 -25.60 13.22
CA ARG A 205 36.76 -26.56 12.27
C ARG A 205 38.22 -26.25 12.00
N ALA A 206 38.53 -24.96 11.70
CA ALA A 206 39.89 -24.52 11.46
C ALA A 206 40.83 -24.74 12.66
N ALA A 207 40.34 -24.44 13.88
CA ALA A 207 41.06 -24.71 15.11
C ALA A 207 41.35 -26.21 15.37
N LEU A 208 40.29 -27.03 15.22
CA LEU A 208 40.40 -28.47 15.41
C LEU A 208 41.33 -29.14 14.41
N ILE A 209 41.32 -28.69 13.15
CA ILE A 209 42.27 -29.16 12.13
C ILE A 209 43.72 -28.77 12.48
N SER A 210 43.94 -27.53 12.93
CA SER A 210 45.24 -27.11 13.40
C SER A 210 45.74 -27.96 14.56
N ARG A 211 44.87 -28.29 15.54
CA ARG A 211 45.17 -29.18 16.65
C ARG A 211 45.40 -30.59 16.19
N ARG A 212 44.65 -31.12 15.24
CA ARG A 212 44.85 -32.48 14.67
C ARG A 212 46.29 -32.67 14.11
N HIS A 213 46.84 -31.64 13.49
CA HIS A 213 48.21 -31.68 12.99
C HIS A 213 49.25 -31.72 14.11
N LEU A 214 48.92 -31.09 15.26
CA LEU A 214 49.82 -31.10 16.43
C LEU A 214 49.62 -32.32 17.35
N GLN A 215 48.40 -32.85 17.40
CA GLN A 215 47.97 -33.91 18.29
C GLN A 215 47.32 -35.08 17.49
N PHE A 216 48.16 -35.71 16.64
CA PHE A 216 47.73 -36.74 15.70
C PHE A 216 47.19 -38.03 16.39
N TRP A 217 47.44 -38.21 17.68
CA TRP A 217 46.94 -39.34 18.49
C TRP A 217 45.48 -39.20 18.90
N LYS A 218 44.87 -38.01 18.83
CA LYS A 218 43.44 -37.77 19.12
C LYS A 218 42.57 -38.29 17.98
N SER A 219 42.04 -39.49 18.13
CA SER A 219 41.24 -40.14 17.07
C SER A 219 39.98 -39.42 16.71
N HIS A 220 39.29 -38.80 17.69
CA HIS A 220 38.05 -38.03 17.48
C HIS A 220 38.21 -36.81 16.58
N LEU A 221 39.42 -36.29 16.41
CA LEU A 221 39.68 -35.15 15.49
C LEU A 221 39.84 -35.58 14.02
N ARG A 222 39.87 -36.90 13.72
CA ARG A 222 40.15 -37.37 12.34
C ARG A 222 39.05 -37.04 11.35
N ASN A 223 37.80 -37.02 11.81
CA ASN A 223 36.61 -36.82 10.98
C ASN A 223 36.25 -35.34 10.78
N VAL A 224 36.94 -34.40 11.45
CA VAL A 224 36.70 -32.99 11.32
C VAL A 224 36.90 -32.50 9.87
N GLN A 225 35.90 -31.89 9.30
CA GLN A 225 35.85 -31.41 7.93
C GLN A 225 36.63 -30.10 7.78
N ARG A 226 37.08 -29.81 6.55
CA ARG A 226 37.59 -28.50 6.22
C ARG A 226 36.50 -27.43 6.38
N PRO A 227 36.86 -26.15 6.67
CA PRO A 227 35.87 -25.07 6.72
C PRO A 227 34.96 -25.07 5.49
N LEU A 228 33.66 -25.09 5.68
CA LEU A 228 32.67 -25.22 4.61
C LEU A 228 32.57 -23.92 3.82
N LEU A 229 32.17 -24.03 2.55
CA LEU A 229 31.83 -22.86 1.75
C LEU A 229 30.49 -22.29 2.24
N GLN A 230 30.38 -20.99 2.29
CA GLN A 230 29.15 -20.30 2.64
C GLN A 230 28.30 -20.09 1.38
N ALA A 231 27.04 -20.47 1.44
CA ALA A 231 26.06 -20.13 0.41
C ALA A 231 25.77 -18.62 0.45
N PRO A 232 25.59 -17.96 -0.71
CA PRO A 232 25.33 -16.53 -0.74
C PRO A 232 23.97 -16.19 -0.11
N PHE A 233 23.88 -15.01 0.49
CA PHE A 233 22.66 -14.52 1.08
C PHE A 233 21.71 -13.96 0.02
N LEU A 234 20.54 -14.54 -0.12
CA LEU A 234 19.49 -13.98 -0.96
C LEU A 234 18.71 -12.93 -0.16
N PRO A 235 18.76 -11.64 -0.52
CA PRO A 235 18.00 -10.64 0.20
C PRO A 235 16.50 -10.89 0.07
N PRO A 236 15.67 -10.51 1.07
CA PRO A 236 14.23 -10.61 0.97
C PRO A 236 13.71 -9.79 -0.20
N LYS A 237 12.61 -10.23 -0.82
CA LYS A 237 11.94 -9.42 -1.83
C LYS A 237 11.47 -8.11 -1.20
N PRO A 238 11.68 -6.95 -1.86
CA PRO A 238 11.12 -5.70 -1.37
C PRO A 238 9.59 -5.80 -1.35
N PRO A 239 8.91 -5.21 -0.35
CA PRO A 239 7.45 -5.18 -0.30
C PRO A 239 6.90 -4.32 -1.45
N PRO A 240 5.70 -4.62 -1.96
CA PRO A 240 5.08 -3.81 -2.98
C PRO A 240 4.80 -2.38 -2.47
N PRO A 241 4.89 -1.37 -3.33
CA PRO A 241 4.55 -0.01 -2.95
C PRO A 241 3.07 0.08 -2.56
N ILE A 242 2.78 0.84 -1.51
CA ILE A 242 1.42 1.08 -1.04
C ILE A 242 0.83 2.24 -1.85
N ILE A 243 -0.33 2.00 -2.46
CA ILE A 243 -1.06 3.05 -3.16
C ILE A 243 -1.84 3.86 -2.13
N THR A 244 -1.58 5.15 -2.09
CA THR A 244 -2.23 6.09 -1.19
C THR A 244 -3.30 6.89 -1.94
N VAL A 245 -4.53 6.88 -1.43
CA VAL A 245 -5.59 7.72 -1.96
C VAL A 245 -5.63 8.99 -1.13
N PRO A 246 -5.46 10.18 -1.73
CA PRO A 246 -5.60 11.45 -1.02
C PRO A 246 -7.04 11.58 -0.47
N PRO A 247 -7.29 12.39 0.55
CA PRO A 247 -8.66 12.65 0.99
C PRO A 247 -9.45 13.27 -0.17
N PRO A 248 -10.77 13.01 -0.25
CA PRO A 248 -11.60 13.65 -1.26
C PRO A 248 -11.49 15.17 -1.15
N PRO A 249 -11.55 15.89 -2.26
CA PRO A 249 -11.48 17.35 -2.24
C PRO A 249 -12.61 17.92 -1.37
N THR A 250 -12.30 18.82 -0.48
CA THR A 250 -13.23 19.49 0.44
C THR A 250 -14.24 20.41 -0.27
N THR A 251 -14.07 20.61 -1.58
CA THR A 251 -14.88 21.46 -2.44
C THR A 251 -16.35 21.05 -2.58
N THR A 252 -16.72 19.84 -2.18
CA THR A 252 -18.10 19.33 -2.28
C THR A 252 -19.09 20.02 -1.32
N GLU A 253 -18.63 20.68 -0.27
CA GLU A 253 -19.52 21.37 0.69
C GLU A 253 -19.78 22.84 0.35
N GLU A 254 -18.84 23.54 -0.26
CA GLU A 254 -18.94 24.98 -0.58
C GLU A 254 -19.55 25.28 -1.98
N HIS A 255 -19.39 24.39 -2.94
CA HIS A 255 -19.83 24.63 -4.32
C HIS A 255 -21.35 24.68 -4.53
N PRO A 256 -22.19 23.89 -3.84
CA PRO A 256 -23.64 24.02 -3.98
C PRO A 256 -24.18 25.38 -3.50
N ASP A 257 -23.56 25.98 -2.49
CA ASP A 257 -23.95 27.29 -1.98
C ASP A 257 -23.66 28.40 -3.02
N ARG A 258 -22.53 28.31 -3.76
CA ARG A 258 -22.22 29.21 -4.86
C ARG A 258 -23.24 29.20 -5.99
N LEU A 259 -23.81 28.01 -6.31
CA LEU A 259 -24.87 27.89 -7.31
C LEU A 259 -26.19 28.56 -6.89
N LEU A 260 -26.39 28.78 -5.59
CA LEU A 260 -27.56 29.52 -5.10
C LEU A 260 -27.35 31.04 -5.21
N GLU A 261 -26.11 31.51 -5.07
CA GLU A 261 -25.74 32.90 -5.19
C GLU A 261 -25.54 33.31 -6.66
N ASP A 262 -24.89 32.48 -7.46
CA ASP A 262 -24.70 32.63 -8.90
C ASP A 262 -25.41 31.48 -9.64
N PRO A 263 -26.70 31.68 -10.03
CA PRO A 263 -27.58 30.59 -10.49
C PRO A 263 -27.26 30.17 -11.94
N LEU A 264 -26.05 29.72 -12.16
CA LEU A 264 -25.56 29.21 -13.43
C LEU A 264 -26.35 27.97 -13.87
N CYS A 265 -26.86 27.94 -15.09
CA CYS A 265 -27.69 26.87 -15.63
C CYS A 265 -28.99 26.62 -14.84
N SER A 266 -29.56 27.63 -14.15
CA SER A 266 -30.85 27.51 -13.48
C SER A 266 -31.96 27.16 -14.47
N ASP A 267 -32.88 26.29 -14.09
CA ASP A 267 -33.99 25.78 -14.93
C ASP A 267 -35.38 26.01 -14.31
N VAL A 268 -35.41 26.55 -13.10
CA VAL A 268 -36.64 26.89 -12.37
C VAL A 268 -36.54 28.28 -11.72
N ILE A 269 -37.68 28.99 -11.71
CA ILE A 269 -37.83 30.26 -11.01
C ILE A 269 -38.93 30.09 -9.96
N LEU A 270 -38.59 30.41 -8.71
CA LEU A 270 -39.52 30.44 -7.61
C LEU A 270 -40.00 31.89 -7.37
N VAL A 271 -41.29 32.15 -7.55
CA VAL A 271 -41.89 33.49 -7.38
C VAL A 271 -42.55 33.51 -6.00
N LEU A 272 -42.00 34.36 -5.13
CA LEU A 272 -42.49 34.61 -3.79
C LEU A 272 -43.42 35.80 -3.71
N GLN A 273 -43.82 36.17 -2.51
CA GLN A 273 -44.58 37.39 -2.20
C GLN A 273 -43.86 38.61 -2.82
N GLU A 274 -44.60 39.66 -3.18
CA GLU A 274 -44.07 40.87 -3.82
C GLU A 274 -43.39 40.69 -5.19
N LYS A 275 -43.67 39.57 -5.89
CA LYS A 275 -43.07 39.20 -7.19
C LYS A 275 -41.54 39.01 -7.13
N GLN A 276 -40.99 38.72 -5.98
CA GLN A 276 -39.56 38.39 -5.84
C GLN A 276 -39.29 37.08 -6.53
N ARG A 277 -38.28 37.05 -7.40
CA ARG A 277 -37.87 35.87 -8.18
C ARG A 277 -36.57 35.28 -7.63
N ILE A 278 -36.55 33.98 -7.37
CA ILE A 278 -35.35 33.23 -7.00
C ILE A 278 -35.11 32.18 -8.08
N PHE A 279 -33.94 32.24 -8.70
CA PHE A 279 -33.50 31.23 -9.64
C PHE A 279 -32.97 30.01 -8.89
N ALA A 280 -33.32 28.83 -9.35
CA ALA A 280 -32.93 27.56 -8.71
C ALA A 280 -32.79 26.44 -9.75
N HIS A 281 -32.48 25.23 -9.26
CA HIS A 281 -32.20 24.05 -10.09
C HIS A 281 -33.12 22.91 -9.72
N LYS A 282 -33.89 22.39 -10.67
CA LYS A 282 -34.85 21.27 -10.47
C LYS A 282 -34.19 20.09 -9.80
N ILE A 283 -32.99 19.69 -10.27
CA ILE A 283 -32.28 18.50 -9.73
C ILE A 283 -31.95 18.65 -8.24
N TYR A 284 -31.54 19.84 -7.78
CA TYR A 284 -31.26 20.10 -6.37
C TYR A 284 -32.53 20.04 -5.52
N LEU A 285 -33.59 20.70 -5.97
CA LEU A 285 -34.88 20.75 -5.27
C LEU A 285 -35.54 19.37 -5.22
N ALA A 286 -35.59 18.67 -6.36
CA ALA A 286 -36.24 17.37 -6.48
C ALA A 286 -35.51 16.26 -5.69
N THR A 287 -34.18 16.29 -5.64
CA THR A 287 -33.42 15.27 -4.89
C THR A 287 -33.43 15.50 -3.38
N SER A 288 -33.77 16.72 -2.94
CA SER A 288 -33.78 17.09 -1.52
C SER A 288 -35.20 17.12 -0.92
N SER A 289 -36.24 17.36 -1.71
CA SER A 289 -37.66 17.40 -1.26
C SER A 289 -38.54 16.56 -2.15
N SER A 290 -39.35 15.69 -1.53
CA SER A 290 -40.35 14.89 -2.24
C SER A 290 -41.46 15.74 -2.89
N LYS A 291 -41.84 16.84 -2.28
CA LYS A 291 -42.86 17.76 -2.84
C LYS A 291 -42.39 18.43 -4.13
N PHE A 292 -41.12 18.87 -4.19
CA PHE A 292 -40.57 19.39 -5.42
C PHE A 292 -40.37 18.29 -6.49
N TYR A 293 -40.02 17.08 -6.08
CA TYR A 293 -39.93 15.94 -7.01
C TYR A 293 -41.28 15.67 -7.67
N ASP A 294 -42.34 15.54 -6.88
CA ASP A 294 -43.72 15.26 -7.37
C ASP A 294 -44.22 16.41 -8.27
N LEU A 295 -43.94 17.66 -7.88
CA LEU A 295 -44.30 18.85 -8.67
C LEU A 295 -43.70 18.81 -10.07
N PHE A 296 -42.40 18.56 -10.18
CA PHE A 296 -41.72 18.58 -11.47
C PHE A 296 -42.02 17.33 -12.32
N ILE A 297 -42.31 16.20 -11.72
CA ILE A 297 -42.78 15.00 -12.47
C ILE A 297 -44.15 15.22 -13.06
N LEU A 298 -45.05 15.92 -12.36
CA LEU A 298 -46.39 16.26 -12.87
C LEU A 298 -46.29 17.25 -14.05
N ASP A 299 -45.39 18.21 -13.97
CA ASP A 299 -45.15 19.18 -15.03
C ASP A 299 -44.58 18.54 -16.32
N ALA A 300 -43.75 17.51 -16.16
CA ALA A 300 -43.09 16.82 -17.28
C ALA A 300 -44.03 15.84 -18.05
N ARG A 301 -45.26 15.61 -17.61
CA ARG A 301 -46.21 14.73 -18.34
C ARG A 301 -46.83 15.47 -19.52
N PRO A 302 -46.62 15.03 -20.78
CA PRO A 302 -47.30 15.63 -21.94
C PRO A 302 -48.79 15.44 -21.82
N GLU A 303 -49.57 16.45 -22.24
CA GLU A 303 -51.04 16.38 -22.39
C GLU A 303 -51.38 15.41 -23.54
N GLU A 304 -51.26 14.12 -23.33
CA GLU A 304 -51.88 13.15 -24.25
C GLU A 304 -53.35 13.04 -23.98
N SER A 305 -54.10 13.56 -24.91
CA SER A 305 -55.52 13.36 -25.11
C SER A 305 -55.81 11.88 -25.42
N GLU A 306 -55.87 11.03 -24.38
CA GLU A 306 -56.44 9.70 -24.53
C GLU A 306 -57.42 9.38 -23.40
N ARG A 307 -58.62 9.00 -23.82
CA ARG A 307 -59.70 8.49 -22.95
C ARG A 307 -59.18 7.31 -22.15
N PRO A 308 -59.28 7.30 -20.82
CA PRO A 308 -58.73 6.21 -20.01
C PRO A 308 -59.52 4.92 -20.26
N THR A 309 -58.94 3.96 -20.93
CA THR A 309 -59.37 2.57 -20.87
C THR A 309 -59.11 2.04 -19.46
N ARG A 310 -60.01 1.24 -18.94
CA ARG A 310 -60.09 0.72 -17.56
C ARG A 310 -58.82 0.04 -17.00
N ALA A 311 -57.78 -0.16 -17.83
CA ALA A 311 -56.53 -0.83 -17.45
C ALA A 311 -55.46 0.10 -16.87
N THR A 312 -55.52 1.44 -17.12
CA THR A 312 -54.51 2.41 -16.61
C THR A 312 -54.79 2.91 -15.21
N ALA A 313 -55.98 2.66 -14.66
CA ALA A 313 -56.32 3.07 -13.29
C ALA A 313 -55.60 2.27 -12.17
N LEU A 314 -55.07 1.09 -12.49
CA LEU A 314 -54.32 0.25 -11.53
C LEU A 314 -52.85 0.66 -11.35
N SER A 315 -52.26 1.26 -12.39
CA SER A 315 -50.86 1.72 -12.36
C SER A 315 -50.63 2.93 -11.43
N GLY A 316 -51.61 3.85 -11.37
CA GLY A 316 -51.52 5.02 -10.50
C GLY A 316 -51.60 4.70 -9.01
N ARG A 317 -52.29 3.60 -8.68
CA ARG A 317 -52.44 3.15 -7.29
C ARG A 317 -51.21 2.41 -6.77
N GLU A 318 -50.50 1.71 -7.65
CA GLU A 318 -49.19 1.08 -7.33
C GLU A 318 -48.07 2.10 -7.14
N MET A 319 -48.07 3.21 -7.87
CA MET A 319 -47.08 4.29 -7.69
C MET A 319 -47.29 5.06 -6.37
N LEU A 320 -48.54 5.27 -5.96
CA LEU A 320 -48.87 5.88 -4.66
C LEU A 320 -48.49 4.96 -3.48
N MET A 321 -48.66 3.65 -3.63
CA MET A 321 -48.24 2.68 -2.62
C MET A 321 -46.71 2.55 -2.51
N ARG A 322 -45.95 2.75 -3.59
CA ARG A 322 -44.47 2.76 -3.56
C ARG A 322 -43.90 4.03 -2.95
N ALA A 323 -44.55 5.18 -3.11
CA ALA A 323 -44.12 6.42 -2.45
C ALA A 323 -44.38 6.36 -0.92
N ALA A 324 -45.39 5.63 -0.46
CA ALA A 324 -45.67 5.45 0.97
C ALA A 324 -44.78 4.40 1.66
N SER A 325 -44.08 3.53 0.93
CA SER A 325 -43.24 2.46 1.50
C SER A 325 -41.78 2.88 1.76
N PHE A 326 -41.42 4.15 1.56
CA PHE A 326 -40.05 4.63 1.79
C PHE A 326 -39.79 5.20 3.20
N ASP A 327 -40.84 5.25 4.09
CA ASP A 327 -40.71 5.80 5.45
C ASP A 327 -41.06 4.79 6.54
N VAL A 328 -40.71 3.51 6.44
CA VAL A 328 -40.85 2.57 7.56
C VAL A 328 -39.51 2.12 8.07
N CYS A 329 -39.02 2.82 9.08
CA CYS A 329 -38.26 2.20 10.17
C CYS A 329 -39.26 1.46 11.06
N GLU A 330 -39.02 0.19 11.32
CA GLU A 330 -39.79 -0.68 12.19
C GLU A 330 -40.01 -0.08 13.57
N SER A 331 -41.28 0.06 13.96
CA SER A 331 -41.72 -0.09 15.34
C SER A 331 -43.10 -0.71 15.35
N THR A 332 -43.14 -1.90 15.89
CA THR A 332 -44.37 -2.64 16.27
C THR A 332 -45.14 -1.87 17.30
N ASP A 333 -46.42 -1.54 17.05
CA ASP A 333 -47.50 -1.79 18.02
C ASP A 333 -48.87 -1.78 17.36
N GLU A 334 -49.70 -2.69 17.86
CA GLU A 334 -51.07 -2.93 17.44
C GLU A 334 -52.05 -1.88 18.01
N GLY A 335 -53.08 -1.58 17.24
CA GLY A 335 -54.38 -1.17 17.78
C GLY A 335 -54.94 0.14 17.26
N ASP A 336 -55.89 0.14 16.49
CA ASP A 336 -57.29 0.49 16.62
C ASP A 336 -57.92 0.95 15.29
N ARG A 337 -59.02 0.30 14.98
CA ARG A 337 -59.90 0.61 13.85
C ARG A 337 -60.88 1.68 14.28
N THR A 338 -60.95 2.82 13.61
CA THR A 338 -62.19 3.60 13.60
C THR A 338 -62.49 4.20 12.24
N ASN A 339 -63.69 3.96 11.81
CA ASN A 339 -64.37 4.39 10.61
C ASN A 339 -64.32 5.89 10.35
N LEU A 340 -64.08 6.29 9.11
CA LEU A 340 -64.48 7.59 8.62
C LEU A 340 -65.38 7.46 7.39
N ARG A 341 -66.65 7.89 7.58
CA ARG A 341 -67.73 8.00 6.61
C ARG A 341 -67.43 9.02 5.53
N ALA A 342 -67.70 8.67 4.28
CA ALA A 342 -67.79 9.55 3.16
C ALA A 342 -68.98 10.53 3.28
N CYS A 343 -68.71 11.79 3.12
CA CYS A 343 -69.73 12.80 2.84
C CYS A 343 -69.72 13.17 1.35
N THR A 344 -70.72 12.81 0.64
CA THR A 344 -71.06 13.28 -0.70
C THR A 344 -71.83 14.61 -0.57
N SER A 345 -71.33 15.65 -1.28
CA SER A 345 -72.18 16.79 -1.61
C SER A 345 -71.97 17.15 -3.08
N ASP A 346 -73.11 17.06 -3.77
CA ASP A 346 -73.28 17.45 -5.17
C ASP A 346 -73.28 18.97 -5.31
N GLY A 347 -72.62 19.50 -6.32
CA GLY A 347 -72.58 20.92 -6.63
C GLY A 347 -71.96 21.17 -8.00
N THR A 348 -72.86 21.21 -9.00
CA THR A 348 -72.51 21.62 -10.38
C THR A 348 -72.05 23.05 -10.46
N LEU A 349 -70.82 23.27 -10.99
CA LEU A 349 -70.42 24.54 -11.60
C LEU A 349 -69.44 24.27 -12.73
N ARG A 350 -69.70 24.90 -13.88
CA ARG A 350 -68.87 24.95 -15.06
C ARG A 350 -67.59 25.68 -14.74
N ASP A 351 -66.45 25.03 -14.86
CA ASP A 351 -65.14 25.68 -14.77
C ASP A 351 -64.30 25.39 -16.00
N SER A 352 -63.70 26.44 -16.49
CA SER A 352 -62.70 26.56 -17.53
C SER A 352 -61.47 25.66 -17.27
N GLU A 353 -60.77 25.21 -18.30
CA GLU A 353 -59.66 24.26 -18.31
C GLU A 353 -58.48 24.56 -17.33
N GLY A 354 -58.34 25.82 -16.85
CA GLY A 354 -57.37 26.22 -15.82
C GLY A 354 -57.64 25.65 -14.40
N GLY A 355 -58.90 25.25 -14.11
CA GLY A 355 -59.31 24.77 -12.77
C GLY A 355 -58.86 23.36 -12.41
N ARG A 356 -58.54 22.50 -13.37
CA ARG A 356 -58.07 21.10 -13.09
C ARG A 356 -56.64 21.05 -12.62
N ARG A 357 -55.73 21.80 -13.23
CA ARG A 357 -54.32 21.87 -12.85
C ARG A 357 -54.14 22.54 -11.47
N GLY A 358 -54.92 23.60 -11.17
CA GLY A 358 -54.94 24.25 -9.86
C GLY A 358 -55.42 23.37 -8.73
N ARG A 359 -56.39 22.49 -8.97
CA ARG A 359 -56.87 21.52 -7.97
C ARG A 359 -55.89 20.38 -7.69
N LEU A 360 -55.15 19.90 -8.70
CA LEU A 360 -54.09 18.92 -8.49
C LEU A 360 -52.91 19.49 -7.68
N LEU A 361 -52.53 20.72 -7.92
CA LEU A 361 -51.46 21.42 -7.18
C LEU A 361 -51.80 21.65 -5.71
N SER A 362 -53.04 22.03 -5.40
CA SER A 362 -53.53 22.22 -4.02
C SER A 362 -53.64 20.91 -3.23
N THR A 363 -53.72 19.76 -3.92
CA THR A 363 -53.67 18.44 -3.28
C THR A 363 -52.26 17.96 -3.03
N LEU A 364 -51.25 18.49 -3.78
CA LEU A 364 -49.83 18.15 -3.60
C LEU A 364 -49.22 18.83 -2.37
N SER A 365 -49.42 20.14 -2.23
CA SER A 365 -48.96 20.90 -1.06
C SER A 365 -49.59 22.28 -1.06
N ARG A 366 -49.89 22.83 0.12
CA ARG A 366 -50.29 24.23 0.30
C ARG A 366 -49.18 25.22 -0.05
N ALA A 367 -47.94 24.73 -0.26
CA ALA A 367 -46.79 25.57 -0.60
C ALA A 367 -46.84 26.13 -2.02
N PHE A 368 -47.55 25.46 -2.97
CA PHE A 368 -47.56 25.80 -4.39
C PHE A 368 -48.92 26.32 -4.85
N VAL A 369 -48.91 27.49 -5.54
CA VAL A 369 -50.11 28.11 -6.10
C VAL A 369 -50.29 27.68 -7.55
N SER A 370 -49.25 27.87 -8.41
CA SER A 370 -49.31 27.48 -9.82
C SER A 370 -47.92 27.18 -10.35
N ILE A 371 -47.89 26.44 -11.45
CA ILE A 371 -46.68 26.15 -12.22
C ILE A 371 -46.95 26.39 -13.70
N GLN A 372 -45.99 27.03 -14.38
CA GLN A 372 -46.14 27.34 -15.81
C GLN A 372 -44.73 27.45 -16.44
N GLU A 373 -44.64 27.24 -17.73
CA GLU A 373 -43.42 27.42 -18.48
C GLU A 373 -43.41 28.84 -19.12
N GLU A 374 -42.40 29.65 -18.85
CA GLU A 374 -42.24 30.99 -19.38
C GLU A 374 -40.89 31.13 -20.09
N LEU A 375 -40.84 31.95 -21.14
CA LEU A 375 -39.58 32.39 -21.75
C LEU A 375 -39.02 33.53 -20.90
N VAL A 376 -37.87 33.29 -20.27
CA VAL A 376 -37.25 34.25 -19.36
C VAL A 376 -35.79 34.41 -19.77
N ASP A 377 -35.27 35.64 -19.67
CA ASP A 377 -33.84 35.88 -19.88
C ASP A 377 -33.03 35.22 -18.77
N ASP A 378 -32.04 34.42 -19.19
CA ASP A 378 -31.11 33.78 -18.27
C ASP A 378 -30.35 34.82 -17.47
N PRO A 379 -30.26 34.73 -16.14
CA PRO A 379 -29.64 35.75 -15.31
C PRO A 379 -28.15 35.96 -15.57
N VAL A 380 -27.46 34.96 -16.18
CA VAL A 380 -26.01 35.00 -16.44
C VAL A 380 -25.73 35.25 -17.91
N THR A 381 -26.43 34.59 -18.83
CA THR A 381 -26.15 34.72 -20.29
C THR A 381 -27.00 35.78 -20.99
N TYR A 382 -28.05 36.25 -20.33
CA TYR A 382 -29.05 37.24 -20.87
C TYR A 382 -29.75 36.74 -22.14
N ASN A 383 -29.70 35.46 -22.45
CA ASN A 383 -30.40 34.84 -23.56
C ASN A 383 -31.78 34.31 -23.10
N PRO A 384 -32.87 34.58 -23.91
CA PRO A 384 -34.19 34.05 -23.57
C PRO A 384 -34.21 32.52 -23.67
N ARG A 385 -34.62 31.84 -22.62
CA ARG A 385 -34.81 30.38 -22.59
C ARG A 385 -36.09 29.99 -21.84
N PRO A 386 -36.70 28.85 -22.17
CA PRO A 386 -37.84 28.35 -21.42
C PRO A 386 -37.41 27.93 -20.03
N MET A 387 -38.06 28.48 -18.99
CA MET A 387 -37.86 28.13 -17.60
C MET A 387 -39.19 27.76 -16.95
N THR A 388 -39.15 26.82 -16.02
CA THR A 388 -40.32 26.50 -15.21
C THR A 388 -40.50 27.53 -14.10
N VAL A 389 -41.60 28.27 -14.12
CA VAL A 389 -41.93 29.29 -13.11
C VAL A 389 -42.94 28.68 -12.12
N VAL A 390 -42.57 28.61 -10.85
CA VAL A 390 -43.41 28.13 -9.75
C VAL A 390 -43.80 29.28 -8.86
N TYR A 391 -45.11 29.57 -8.80
CA TYR A 391 -45.68 30.58 -7.90
C TYR A 391 -45.91 29.94 -6.52
N MET A 392 -45.25 30.49 -5.50
CA MET A 392 -45.27 30.00 -4.12
C MET A 392 -46.41 30.64 -3.34
N ASP A 393 -46.83 30.01 -2.25
CA ASP A 393 -47.84 30.54 -1.34
C ASP A 393 -47.36 31.84 -0.66
N GLN A 394 -48.36 32.70 -0.27
CA GLN A 394 -48.07 33.98 0.39
C GLN A 394 -47.38 33.84 1.76
N SER A 395 -47.41 32.69 2.39
CA SER A 395 -46.71 32.42 3.64
C SER A 395 -45.20 32.30 3.47
N MET A 396 -44.69 32.19 2.22
CA MET A 396 -43.28 32.04 1.89
C MET A 396 -42.54 33.39 1.89
N GLN A 397 -42.00 33.76 3.04
CA GLN A 397 -41.16 34.98 3.18
C GLN A 397 -39.75 34.76 2.66
N LEU A 398 -39.13 35.76 2.06
CA LEU A 398 -37.86 35.67 1.36
C LEU A 398 -36.70 35.19 2.27
N GLY A 399 -36.54 35.76 3.47
CA GLY A 399 -35.45 35.45 4.40
C GLY A 399 -35.45 33.99 4.81
N PRO A 400 -36.51 33.51 5.51
CA PRO A 400 -36.63 32.14 5.90
C PRO A 400 -36.60 31.14 4.74
N PHE A 401 -37.19 31.51 3.59
CA PHE A 401 -37.16 30.65 2.41
C PHE A 401 -35.78 30.49 1.81
N ARG A 402 -34.94 31.52 1.85
CA ARG A 402 -33.53 31.40 1.44
C ARG A 402 -32.76 30.43 2.33
N ALA A 403 -32.99 30.45 3.65
CA ALA A 403 -32.39 29.47 4.57
C ALA A 403 -32.84 28.04 4.26
N VAL A 404 -34.13 27.84 3.93
CA VAL A 404 -34.66 26.55 3.47
C VAL A 404 -33.98 26.13 2.16
N LEU A 405 -33.85 27.02 1.18
CA LEU A 405 -33.17 26.70 -0.07
C LEU A 405 -31.70 26.32 0.17
N ARG A 406 -30.98 27.07 1.01
CA ARG A 406 -29.60 26.74 1.38
C ARG A 406 -29.54 25.32 1.97
N TYR A 407 -30.44 24.97 2.87
CA TYR A 407 -30.54 23.61 3.38
C TYR A 407 -30.80 22.58 2.27
N LEU A 408 -31.70 22.83 1.33
CA LEU A 408 -31.99 21.91 0.21
C LEU A 408 -30.77 21.70 -0.71
N TYR A 409 -29.86 22.66 -0.76
CA TYR A 409 -28.61 22.55 -1.53
C TYR A 409 -27.48 21.91 -0.75
N THR A 410 -27.29 22.27 0.52
CA THR A 410 -26.14 21.93 1.32
C THR A 410 -26.40 20.84 2.39
N GLY A 411 -27.64 20.67 2.82
CA GLY A 411 -28.00 19.84 3.97
C GLY A 411 -27.64 20.47 5.32
N GLN A 412 -27.25 21.75 5.33
CA GLN A 412 -26.82 22.46 6.53
C GLN A 412 -27.77 23.59 6.89
N LEU A 413 -27.93 23.85 8.17
CA LEU A 413 -28.67 24.99 8.71
C LEU A 413 -27.72 25.79 9.62
N ASP A 414 -27.65 27.11 9.42
CA ASP A 414 -26.86 27.98 10.29
C ASP A 414 -27.51 28.07 11.68
N GLU A 415 -26.74 27.88 12.74
CA GLU A 415 -27.19 27.96 14.13
C GLU A 415 -27.60 29.37 14.54
N HIS A 416 -27.14 30.40 13.79
CA HIS A 416 -27.41 31.82 14.08
C HIS A 416 -28.58 32.40 13.27
N GLU A 417 -29.32 31.57 12.55
CA GLU A 417 -30.51 32.03 11.81
C GLU A 417 -31.56 32.63 12.77
N LYS A 418 -32.11 33.80 12.36
CA LYS A 418 -32.99 34.61 13.23
C LYS A 418 -34.43 34.16 13.24
N GLU A 419 -34.91 33.56 12.15
CA GLU A 419 -36.33 33.30 11.91
C GLU A 419 -36.64 31.80 11.94
N LEU A 420 -36.12 31.08 12.93
CA LEU A 420 -36.22 29.63 13.06
C LEU A 420 -37.66 29.07 13.01
N MET A 421 -38.62 29.79 13.60
CA MET A 421 -40.02 29.34 13.58
C MET A 421 -40.64 29.43 12.19
N HIS A 422 -40.29 30.46 11.40
CA HIS A 422 -40.75 30.57 10.02
C HIS A 422 -40.08 29.51 9.12
N ILE A 423 -38.78 29.22 9.35
CA ILE A 423 -38.06 28.13 8.68
C ILE A 423 -38.75 26.80 8.96
N ALA A 424 -39.13 26.52 10.23
CA ALA A 424 -39.83 25.29 10.61
C ALA A 424 -41.20 25.16 9.93
N HIS A 425 -41.96 26.29 9.84
CA HIS A 425 -43.24 26.32 9.15
C HIS A 425 -43.13 26.03 7.65
N ILE A 426 -42.14 26.64 6.97
CA ILE A 426 -41.88 26.39 5.55
C ILE A 426 -41.42 24.94 5.35
N ALA A 427 -40.57 24.43 6.24
CA ALA A 427 -40.11 23.04 6.21
C ALA A 427 -41.29 22.05 6.35
N GLU A 428 -42.30 22.35 7.16
CA GLU A 428 -43.49 21.55 7.32
C GLU A 428 -44.33 21.58 6.03
N LEU A 429 -44.57 22.73 5.42
CA LEU A 429 -45.29 22.88 4.16
C LEU A 429 -44.63 22.12 2.99
N LEU A 430 -43.30 22.09 2.94
CA LEU A 430 -42.51 21.37 1.95
C LEU A 430 -42.22 19.91 2.34
N GLU A 431 -42.70 19.44 3.50
CA GLU A 431 -42.43 18.11 4.07
C GLU A 431 -40.93 17.78 4.20
N VAL A 432 -40.13 18.79 4.57
CA VAL A 432 -38.72 18.65 4.85
C VAL A 432 -38.52 18.43 6.36
N PHE A 433 -38.92 17.26 6.84
CA PHE A 433 -38.97 16.96 8.29
C PHE A 433 -37.61 17.02 8.97
N ASP A 434 -36.54 16.69 8.27
CA ASP A 434 -35.17 16.79 8.79
C ASP A 434 -34.81 18.23 9.18
N LEU A 435 -35.14 19.20 8.30
CA LEU A 435 -34.87 20.61 8.57
C LEU A 435 -35.69 21.08 9.81
N ARG A 436 -36.94 20.62 9.94
CA ARG A 436 -37.75 20.89 11.12
C ARG A 436 -37.12 20.33 12.39
N MET A 437 -36.54 19.11 12.33
CA MET A 437 -35.81 18.54 13.45
C MET A 437 -34.55 19.34 13.79
N MET A 438 -33.80 19.80 12.77
CA MET A 438 -32.61 20.66 13.00
C MET A 438 -32.98 21.96 13.69
N VAL A 439 -34.07 22.60 13.30
CA VAL A 439 -34.60 23.79 13.98
C VAL A 439 -34.97 23.48 15.45
N ALA A 440 -35.64 22.36 15.71
CA ALA A 440 -35.96 21.97 17.08
C ALA A 440 -34.70 21.73 17.93
N ASN A 441 -33.67 21.09 17.38
CA ASN A 441 -32.40 20.89 18.05
C ASN A 441 -31.69 22.24 18.39
N ILE A 442 -31.75 23.23 17.49
CA ILE A 442 -31.16 24.55 17.77
C ILE A 442 -31.93 25.22 18.89
N LEU A 443 -33.26 25.21 18.87
CA LEU A 443 -34.12 25.81 19.91
C LEU A 443 -33.91 25.14 21.29
N ASN A 444 -33.59 23.85 21.32
CA ASN A 444 -33.31 23.10 22.53
C ASN A 444 -31.83 23.16 22.98
N ASN A 445 -30.97 23.92 22.30
CA ASN A 445 -29.50 23.95 22.49
C ASN A 445 -28.82 22.56 22.26
N GLU A 446 -29.36 21.76 21.37
CA GLU A 446 -28.86 20.44 20.97
C GLU A 446 -28.34 20.44 19.52
N ALA A 447 -27.85 21.59 19.05
CA ALA A 447 -27.39 21.79 17.65
C ALA A 447 -26.31 20.79 17.19
N PHE A 448 -25.53 20.24 18.14
CA PHE A 448 -24.53 19.20 17.85
C PHE A 448 -25.13 17.93 17.20
N MET A 449 -26.42 17.63 17.41
CA MET A 449 -27.12 16.52 16.80
C MET A 449 -27.37 16.74 15.29
N ASN A 450 -27.32 17.98 14.82
CA ASN A 450 -27.61 18.33 13.43
C ASN A 450 -26.59 17.73 12.45
N GLN A 451 -25.35 17.43 12.89
CA GLN A 451 -24.35 16.77 12.05
C GLN A 451 -24.81 15.37 11.57
N GLU A 452 -25.49 14.60 12.43
CA GLU A 452 -26.00 13.28 12.04
C GLU A 452 -27.20 13.41 11.06
N ILE A 453 -28.03 14.41 11.24
CA ILE A 453 -29.12 14.72 10.30
C ILE A 453 -28.55 15.10 8.93
N THR A 454 -27.51 15.94 8.88
CA THR A 454 -26.81 16.32 7.65
C THR A 454 -26.21 15.08 6.95
N LYS A 455 -25.55 14.19 7.68
CA LYS A 455 -25.04 12.92 7.12
C LYS A 455 -26.16 12.07 6.50
N ALA A 456 -27.27 11.92 7.23
CA ALA A 456 -28.44 11.17 6.74
C ALA A 456 -29.06 11.82 5.48
N PHE A 457 -29.14 13.15 5.45
CA PHE A 457 -29.57 13.91 4.28
C PHE A 457 -28.70 13.61 3.05
N HIS A 458 -27.37 13.68 3.19
CA HIS A 458 -26.47 13.39 2.08
C HIS A 458 -26.58 11.96 1.55
N VAL A 459 -26.78 10.98 2.43
CA VAL A 459 -27.00 9.59 2.01
C VAL A 459 -28.29 9.44 1.20
N ARG A 460 -29.41 10.01 1.67
CA ARG A 460 -30.70 9.96 0.95
C ARG A 460 -30.62 10.69 -0.39
N ARG A 461 -30.04 11.90 -0.40
CA ARG A 461 -29.84 12.68 -1.61
C ARG A 461 -28.99 11.92 -2.64
N THR A 462 -27.87 11.32 -2.22
CA THR A 462 -27.00 10.51 -3.08
C THR A 462 -27.79 9.39 -3.76
N ASN A 463 -28.68 8.69 -3.04
CA ASN A 463 -29.49 7.62 -3.62
C ASN A 463 -30.49 8.17 -4.66
N ARG A 464 -31.16 9.30 -4.38
CA ARG A 464 -32.08 9.95 -5.32
C ARG A 464 -31.37 10.46 -6.57
N VAL A 465 -30.16 11.04 -6.41
CA VAL A 465 -29.33 11.50 -7.53
C VAL A 465 -28.91 10.33 -8.42
N LYS A 466 -28.52 9.18 -7.85
CA LYS A 466 -28.25 7.94 -8.60
C LYS A 466 -29.47 7.46 -9.40
N GLU A 467 -30.63 7.53 -8.82
CA GLU A 467 -31.87 7.16 -9.50
C GLU A 467 -32.21 8.12 -10.66
N CYS A 468 -32.03 9.43 -10.46
CA CYS A 468 -32.17 10.44 -11.52
C CYS A 468 -31.16 10.22 -12.66
N LEU A 469 -29.90 9.91 -12.35
CA LEU A 469 -28.88 9.58 -13.35
C LEU A 469 -29.26 8.31 -14.14
N ALA A 470 -29.72 7.27 -13.46
CA ALA A 470 -30.10 6.01 -14.11
C ALA A 470 -31.30 6.15 -15.06
N LYS A 471 -32.28 7.01 -14.70
CA LYS A 471 -33.49 7.24 -15.49
C LYS A 471 -33.37 8.43 -16.46
N GLY A 472 -32.32 9.25 -16.35
CA GLY A 472 -32.21 10.52 -17.10
C GLY A 472 -33.25 11.58 -16.69
N THR A 473 -33.84 11.48 -15.49
CA THR A 473 -34.88 12.39 -15.00
C THR A 473 -34.25 13.75 -14.65
N PHE A 474 -34.85 14.85 -15.11
CA PHE A 474 -34.37 16.23 -14.95
C PHE A 474 -33.01 16.52 -15.62
N SER A 475 -32.61 15.70 -16.57
CA SER A 475 -31.38 15.95 -17.32
C SER A 475 -31.51 17.15 -18.25
N ASP A 476 -30.46 17.94 -18.32
CA ASP A 476 -30.37 19.16 -19.14
C ASP A 476 -29.21 19.09 -20.17
N VAL A 477 -28.39 18.06 -20.12
CA VAL A 477 -27.31 17.81 -21.06
C VAL A 477 -27.21 16.32 -21.42
N ALA A 478 -26.84 16.05 -22.67
CA ALA A 478 -26.58 14.73 -23.21
C ALA A 478 -25.13 14.66 -23.70
N PHE A 479 -24.32 13.75 -23.16
CA PHE A 479 -22.99 13.47 -23.67
C PHE A 479 -23.06 12.44 -24.79
N LYS A 480 -22.61 12.82 -26.00
CA LYS A 480 -22.43 11.92 -27.13
C LYS A 480 -21.06 11.25 -27.03
N LEU A 481 -21.07 9.94 -26.88
CA LEU A 481 -19.92 9.07 -26.69
C LEU A 481 -19.74 8.15 -27.89
N ASP A 482 -18.65 7.41 -27.95
CA ASP A 482 -18.34 6.52 -29.07
C ASP A 482 -19.35 5.37 -29.22
N ASP A 483 -19.92 4.88 -28.12
CA ASP A 483 -20.86 3.75 -28.05
C ASP A 483 -22.31 4.16 -27.68
N GLY A 484 -22.63 5.46 -27.74
CA GLY A 484 -23.97 5.96 -27.50
C GLY A 484 -24.06 7.27 -26.77
N THR A 485 -25.19 7.49 -26.09
CA THR A 485 -25.44 8.75 -25.38
C THR A 485 -25.75 8.50 -23.91
N ILE A 486 -25.33 9.40 -23.03
CA ILE A 486 -25.64 9.39 -21.59
C ILE A 486 -26.18 10.74 -21.21
N MET A 487 -27.28 10.73 -20.43
CA MET A 487 -27.92 11.95 -19.91
C MET A 487 -27.27 12.38 -18.60
N ALA A 488 -27.09 13.69 -18.39
CA ALA A 488 -26.48 14.23 -17.20
C ALA A 488 -27.11 15.58 -16.77
N HIS A 489 -26.60 16.18 -15.68
CA HIS A 489 -27.16 17.36 -15.04
C HIS A 489 -26.05 18.42 -14.88
N LYS A 490 -26.09 19.50 -15.67
CA LYS A 490 -25.10 20.59 -15.61
C LYS A 490 -24.87 21.11 -14.18
N PRO A 491 -25.92 21.41 -13.37
CA PRO A 491 -25.70 21.95 -12.02
C PRO A 491 -24.90 21.02 -11.10
N LEU A 492 -25.10 19.71 -11.17
CA LEU A 492 -24.33 18.75 -10.40
C LEU A 492 -22.88 18.62 -10.89
N LEU A 493 -22.68 18.72 -12.20
CA LEU A 493 -21.34 18.69 -12.78
C LEU A 493 -20.53 19.94 -12.45
N ILE A 494 -21.16 21.12 -12.52
CA ILE A 494 -20.55 22.41 -12.16
C ILE A 494 -20.12 22.42 -10.68
N SER A 495 -20.95 21.87 -9.79
CA SER A 495 -20.64 21.84 -8.36
C SER A 495 -19.59 20.83 -7.96
N SER A 496 -19.30 19.82 -8.82
CA SER A 496 -18.43 18.70 -8.45
C SER A 496 -17.10 18.65 -9.23
N CYS A 497 -16.96 19.47 -10.30
CA CYS A 497 -15.80 19.42 -11.19
C CYS A 497 -15.51 20.80 -11.77
N ASP A 498 -14.36 21.36 -11.44
CA ASP A 498 -13.92 22.70 -11.92
C ASP A 498 -13.80 22.76 -13.45
N TRP A 499 -13.37 21.67 -14.07
CA TRP A 499 -13.31 21.58 -15.53
C TRP A 499 -14.69 21.71 -16.18
N MET A 500 -15.69 21.01 -15.60
CA MET A 500 -17.09 21.10 -16.05
C MET A 500 -17.69 22.48 -15.73
N ALA A 501 -17.35 23.06 -14.60
CA ALA A 501 -17.75 24.41 -14.22
C ALA A 501 -17.22 25.45 -15.23
N ALA A 502 -15.95 25.33 -15.63
CA ALA A 502 -15.38 26.20 -16.65
C ALA A 502 -16.07 26.00 -18.02
N MET A 503 -16.33 24.76 -18.43
CA MET A 503 -16.96 24.44 -19.70
C MET A 503 -18.39 24.98 -19.80
N PHE A 504 -19.21 24.80 -18.76
CA PHE A 504 -20.62 25.21 -18.78
C PHE A 504 -20.84 26.67 -18.34
N GLY A 505 -19.92 27.24 -17.57
CA GLY A 505 -19.98 28.63 -17.12
C GLY A 505 -19.20 29.62 -17.98
N GLY A 506 -18.30 29.13 -18.83
CA GLY A 506 -17.48 29.94 -19.70
C GLY A 506 -18.16 30.32 -21.04
N PRO A 507 -17.52 31.11 -21.88
CA PRO A 507 -18.01 31.52 -23.21
C PRO A 507 -17.76 30.39 -24.24
N PHE A 508 -18.11 29.16 -23.93
CA PHE A 508 -17.96 28.03 -24.83
C PHE A 508 -19.29 27.65 -25.47
N VAL A 509 -19.24 26.95 -26.61
CA VAL A 509 -20.44 26.50 -27.34
C VAL A 509 -21.23 25.49 -26.46
N GLU A 510 -20.54 24.67 -25.67
CA GLU A 510 -21.10 23.70 -24.79
C GLU A 510 -21.98 24.27 -23.67
N SER A 511 -21.74 25.52 -23.29
CA SER A 511 -22.58 26.20 -22.28
C SER A 511 -24.03 26.34 -22.73
N CYS A 512 -24.25 26.60 -24.05
CA CYS A 512 -25.56 26.84 -24.66
C CYS A 512 -26.16 25.56 -25.28
N THR A 513 -25.40 24.50 -25.49
CA THR A 513 -25.89 23.29 -26.16
C THR A 513 -26.46 22.29 -25.18
N LYS A 514 -27.46 21.51 -25.66
CA LYS A 514 -28.01 20.34 -24.94
C LYS A 514 -27.21 19.07 -25.20
N GLU A 515 -26.36 19.04 -26.22
CA GLU A 515 -25.56 17.89 -26.61
C GLU A 515 -24.09 18.27 -26.66
N VAL A 516 -23.26 17.51 -25.97
CA VAL A 516 -21.81 17.70 -25.89
C VAL A 516 -21.11 16.46 -26.38
N LEU A 517 -20.16 16.63 -27.31
CA LEU A 517 -19.40 15.52 -27.88
C LEU A 517 -18.19 15.22 -27.00
N PHE A 518 -18.07 13.96 -26.56
CA PHE A 518 -16.94 13.44 -25.82
C PHE A 518 -16.29 12.28 -26.60
N PRO A 519 -15.36 12.57 -27.51
CA PRO A 519 -14.70 11.54 -28.31
C PRO A 519 -13.74 10.70 -27.44
N ASN A 520 -13.47 9.48 -27.89
CA ASN A 520 -12.61 8.50 -27.23
C ASN A 520 -13.06 8.19 -25.79
N THR A 521 -14.36 8.04 -25.61
CA THR A 521 -14.94 7.78 -24.28
C THR A 521 -16.14 6.84 -24.43
N THR A 522 -16.14 5.74 -23.68
CA THR A 522 -17.24 4.78 -23.63
C THR A 522 -18.30 5.18 -22.60
N ARG A 523 -19.50 4.61 -22.74
CA ARG A 523 -20.60 4.83 -21.77
C ARG A 523 -20.28 4.29 -20.39
N SER A 524 -19.56 3.18 -20.28
CA SER A 524 -19.16 2.60 -19.01
C SER A 524 -18.20 3.52 -18.27
N CYS A 525 -17.22 4.07 -18.98
CA CYS A 525 -16.24 5.01 -18.43
C CYS A 525 -16.90 6.34 -18.00
N MET A 526 -17.68 6.97 -18.90
CA MET A 526 -18.38 8.22 -18.55
C MET A 526 -19.36 8.02 -17.39
N ARG A 527 -20.07 6.89 -17.33
CA ARG A 527 -20.97 6.56 -16.21
C ARG A 527 -20.22 6.46 -14.89
N ALA A 528 -19.04 5.85 -14.86
CA ALA A 528 -18.22 5.77 -13.67
C ALA A 528 -17.78 7.15 -13.19
N VAL A 529 -17.40 8.05 -14.11
CA VAL A 529 -17.08 9.44 -13.79
C VAL A 529 -18.30 10.19 -13.23
N LEU A 530 -19.46 10.08 -13.88
CA LEU A 530 -20.70 10.73 -13.42
C LEU A 530 -21.13 10.21 -12.04
N GLU A 531 -21.08 8.91 -11.82
CA GLU A 531 -21.37 8.32 -10.51
C GLU A 531 -20.40 8.84 -9.43
N TYR A 532 -19.12 8.96 -9.77
CA TYR A 532 -18.14 9.55 -8.85
C TYR A 532 -18.42 11.03 -8.56
N LEU A 533 -18.66 11.87 -9.59
CA LEU A 533 -18.95 13.29 -9.42
C LEU A 533 -20.22 13.54 -8.60
N TYR A 534 -21.23 12.68 -8.76
CA TYR A 534 -22.52 12.83 -8.08
C TYR A 534 -22.53 12.29 -6.65
N THR A 535 -21.66 11.34 -6.32
CA THR A 535 -21.69 10.60 -5.06
C THR A 535 -20.43 10.66 -4.23
N GLY A 536 -19.33 11.16 -4.80
CA GLY A 536 -17.99 11.11 -4.20
C GLY A 536 -17.42 9.70 -4.06
N ARG A 537 -18.08 8.67 -4.61
CA ARG A 537 -17.69 7.26 -4.46
C ARG A 537 -17.37 6.63 -5.81
N PHE A 538 -16.28 5.87 -5.83
CA PHE A 538 -15.94 5.05 -6.98
C PHE A 538 -16.66 3.70 -6.89
N CYS A 539 -17.37 3.33 -7.96
CA CYS A 539 -18.04 2.04 -8.07
C CYS A 539 -17.34 1.20 -9.14
N SER A 540 -16.69 0.12 -8.73
CA SER A 540 -16.09 -0.84 -9.66
C SER A 540 -17.17 -1.60 -10.44
N ARG A 541 -16.92 -1.82 -11.74
CA ARG A 541 -17.77 -2.60 -12.65
C ARG A 541 -16.92 -3.52 -13.48
N THR A 542 -17.46 -4.65 -13.85
CA THR A 542 -16.76 -5.67 -14.67
C THR A 542 -16.51 -5.24 -16.12
N ASP A 543 -17.28 -4.27 -16.63
CA ASP A 543 -17.21 -3.71 -17.99
C ASP A 543 -16.37 -2.42 -18.08
N LEU A 544 -15.71 -2.03 -16.99
CA LEU A 544 -14.93 -0.79 -16.89
C LEU A 544 -13.48 -1.00 -17.31
N ASP A 545 -13.04 -0.26 -18.34
CA ASP A 545 -11.62 -0.16 -18.66
C ASP A 545 -10.96 0.87 -17.73
N ALA A 546 -10.11 0.37 -16.84
CA ALA A 546 -9.42 1.20 -15.86
C ALA A 546 -8.47 2.22 -16.52
N MET A 547 -7.85 1.88 -17.64
CA MET A 547 -6.94 2.81 -18.33
C MET A 547 -7.70 3.94 -19.01
N GLU A 548 -8.80 3.63 -19.67
CA GLU A 548 -9.70 4.64 -20.22
C GLU A 548 -10.20 5.60 -19.13
N LEU A 549 -10.55 5.05 -17.96
CA LEU A 549 -10.98 5.87 -16.82
C LEU A 549 -9.86 6.79 -16.29
N ILE A 550 -8.62 6.31 -16.20
CA ILE A 550 -7.46 7.15 -15.81
C ILE A 550 -7.28 8.30 -16.82
N VAL A 551 -7.37 8.01 -18.12
CA VAL A 551 -7.26 9.02 -19.17
C VAL A 551 -8.34 10.08 -19.02
N LEU A 552 -9.60 9.66 -18.86
CA LEU A 552 -10.73 10.59 -18.72
C LEU A 552 -10.64 11.37 -17.40
N ALA A 553 -10.28 10.73 -16.30
CA ALA A 553 -10.11 11.40 -15.01
C ALA A 553 -8.98 12.47 -15.04
N ASN A 554 -7.87 12.17 -15.72
CA ASN A 554 -6.79 13.15 -15.94
C ASN A 554 -7.25 14.30 -16.83
N ARG A 555 -7.98 14.02 -17.93
CA ARG A 555 -8.57 15.04 -18.81
C ARG A 555 -9.50 15.99 -18.05
N LEU A 556 -10.25 15.48 -17.08
CA LEU A 556 -11.17 16.24 -16.23
C LEU A 556 -10.51 16.82 -14.98
N CYS A 557 -9.20 16.66 -14.80
CA CYS A 557 -8.44 17.12 -13.63
C CYS A 557 -8.98 16.56 -12.29
N LEU A 558 -9.27 15.25 -12.23
CA LEU A 558 -9.81 14.54 -11.07
C LEU A 558 -8.75 13.65 -10.39
N PRO A 559 -7.75 14.20 -9.68
CA PRO A 559 -6.61 13.43 -9.15
C PRO A 559 -7.04 12.38 -8.12
N HIS A 560 -8.09 12.64 -7.34
CA HIS A 560 -8.63 11.67 -6.39
C HIS A 560 -9.23 10.46 -7.10
N LEU A 561 -9.95 10.65 -8.21
CA LEU A 561 -10.49 9.56 -9.02
C LEU A 561 -9.37 8.76 -9.70
N VAL A 562 -8.30 9.42 -10.15
CA VAL A 562 -7.11 8.75 -10.68
C VAL A 562 -6.53 7.81 -9.63
N ALA A 563 -6.29 8.29 -8.40
CA ALA A 563 -5.73 7.47 -7.33
C ALA A 563 -6.65 6.28 -6.93
N LEU A 564 -7.97 6.47 -6.93
CA LEU A 564 -8.94 5.40 -6.71
C LEU A 564 -8.88 4.35 -7.83
N THR A 565 -8.72 4.77 -9.07
CA THR A 565 -8.62 3.86 -10.22
C THR A 565 -7.30 3.12 -10.23
N GLU A 566 -6.18 3.77 -9.86
CA GLU A 566 -4.89 3.11 -9.68
C GLU A 566 -4.97 2.02 -8.61
N LEU A 567 -5.59 2.33 -7.46
CA LEU A 567 -5.80 1.36 -6.39
C LEU A 567 -6.66 0.17 -6.86
N TYR A 568 -7.74 0.45 -7.57
CA TYR A 568 -8.62 -0.59 -8.14
C TYR A 568 -7.85 -1.50 -9.11
N THR A 569 -7.10 -0.92 -10.04
CA THR A 569 -6.32 -1.68 -11.03
C THR A 569 -5.30 -2.61 -10.36
N VAL A 570 -4.56 -2.09 -9.38
CA VAL A 570 -3.59 -2.89 -8.62
C VAL A 570 -4.29 -4.00 -7.83
N THR A 571 -5.45 -3.72 -7.24
CA THR A 571 -6.21 -4.73 -6.50
C THR A 571 -6.64 -5.87 -7.43
N VAL A 572 -7.17 -5.56 -8.60
CA VAL A 572 -7.57 -6.56 -9.61
C VAL A 572 -6.37 -7.40 -10.07
N LEU A 573 -5.23 -6.77 -10.35
CA LEU A 573 -4.00 -7.48 -10.74
C LEU A 573 -3.49 -8.39 -9.61
N MET A 574 -3.53 -7.94 -8.37
CA MET A 574 -3.13 -8.74 -7.21
C MET A 574 -4.07 -9.93 -6.99
N GLU A 575 -5.37 -9.74 -7.13
CA GLU A 575 -6.37 -10.82 -7.02
C GLU A 575 -6.17 -11.86 -8.14
N ALA A 576 -5.95 -11.41 -9.38
CA ALA A 576 -5.65 -12.30 -10.50
C ALA A 576 -4.37 -13.11 -10.26
N ALA A 577 -3.31 -12.47 -9.74
CA ALA A 577 -2.07 -13.16 -9.39
C ALA A 577 -2.26 -14.18 -8.25
N MET A 578 -3.07 -13.87 -7.24
CA MET A 578 -3.39 -14.79 -6.15
C MET A 578 -4.19 -16.00 -6.63
N MET A 579 -5.03 -15.84 -7.64
CA MET A 579 -5.76 -16.93 -8.30
C MET A 579 -4.86 -17.74 -9.27
N GLY A 580 -3.57 -17.41 -9.38
CA GLY A 580 -2.61 -18.11 -10.22
C GLY A 580 -2.60 -17.69 -11.68
N ALA A 581 -3.25 -16.57 -12.05
CA ALA A 581 -3.17 -16.02 -13.38
C ALA A 581 -1.79 -15.40 -13.66
N ASP A 582 -1.33 -15.51 -14.90
CA ASP A 582 -0.10 -14.88 -15.36
C ASP A 582 -0.39 -13.43 -15.76
N ILE A 583 -0.02 -12.50 -14.88
CA ILE A 583 -0.24 -11.06 -15.08
C ILE A 583 0.96 -10.33 -15.71
N ASP A 584 2.06 -11.03 -16.00
CA ASP A 584 3.32 -10.39 -16.46
C ASP A 584 3.14 -9.59 -17.74
N GLY A 585 2.30 -10.09 -18.68
CA GLY A 585 1.97 -9.41 -19.93
C GLY A 585 1.16 -8.13 -19.70
N ASP A 586 0.12 -8.23 -18.88
CA ASP A 586 -0.76 -7.09 -18.55
C ASP A 586 0.03 -5.98 -17.85
N VAL A 587 0.90 -6.34 -16.89
CA VAL A 587 1.76 -5.38 -16.18
C VAL A 587 2.69 -4.63 -17.13
N LEU A 588 3.22 -5.28 -18.17
CA LEU A 588 4.06 -4.62 -19.17
C LEU A 588 3.28 -3.58 -20.00
N VAL A 589 2.01 -3.88 -20.33
CA VAL A 589 1.11 -2.95 -21.03
C VAL A 589 0.71 -1.80 -20.10
N TYR A 590 0.28 -2.10 -18.87
CA TYR A 590 -0.09 -1.09 -17.88
C TYR A 590 1.06 -0.16 -17.55
N LEU A 591 2.32 -0.63 -17.52
CA LEU A 591 3.47 0.24 -17.28
C LEU A 591 3.59 1.36 -18.32
N GLU A 592 3.47 1.03 -19.59
CA GLU A 592 3.58 2.02 -20.67
C GLU A 592 2.43 3.01 -20.63
N MET A 593 1.21 2.52 -20.47
CA MET A 593 0.01 3.35 -20.39
C MET A 593 0.04 4.25 -19.15
N ALA A 594 0.42 3.71 -17.98
CA ALA A 594 0.51 4.46 -16.75
C ALA A 594 1.57 5.57 -16.82
N GLN A 595 2.73 5.29 -17.43
CA GLN A 595 3.77 6.31 -17.63
C GLN A 595 3.33 7.40 -18.62
N PHE A 596 2.66 7.01 -19.71
CA PHE A 596 2.15 7.97 -20.69
C PHE A 596 1.07 8.90 -20.13
N HIS A 597 0.18 8.37 -19.30
CA HIS A 597 -0.93 9.10 -18.70
C HIS A 597 -0.66 9.63 -17.28
N CYS A 598 0.62 9.65 -16.84
CA CYS A 598 1.04 10.19 -15.55
C CYS A 598 0.39 9.50 -14.31
N ALA A 599 -0.03 8.25 -14.43
CA ALA A 599 -0.50 7.42 -13.32
C ALA A 599 0.71 6.88 -12.53
N GLN A 600 1.26 7.72 -11.65
CA GLN A 600 2.58 7.49 -11.04
C GLN A 600 2.60 6.31 -10.08
N GLN A 601 1.53 6.10 -9.31
CA GLN A 601 1.46 5.03 -8.33
C GLN A 601 1.31 3.67 -9.01
N LEU A 602 0.46 3.57 -10.03
CA LEU A 602 0.32 2.37 -10.85
C LEU A 602 1.63 2.04 -11.58
N SER A 603 2.28 3.05 -12.18
CA SER A 603 3.58 2.90 -12.82
C SER A 603 4.64 2.37 -11.84
N GLY A 604 4.70 2.93 -10.61
CA GLY A 604 5.61 2.48 -9.56
C GLY A 604 5.35 1.03 -9.14
N TRP A 605 4.08 0.63 -9.04
CA TRP A 605 3.72 -0.75 -8.73
C TRP A 605 4.10 -1.72 -9.86
N CYS A 606 3.85 -1.34 -11.12
CA CYS A 606 4.25 -2.15 -12.28
C CYS A 606 5.78 -2.33 -12.35
N LEU A 607 6.54 -1.25 -12.14
CA LEU A 607 8.01 -1.31 -12.07
C LEU A 607 8.48 -2.26 -10.96
N HIS A 608 7.86 -2.18 -9.78
CA HIS A 608 8.15 -3.09 -8.66
C HIS A 608 7.87 -4.55 -9.02
N HIS A 609 6.70 -4.85 -9.61
CA HIS A 609 6.34 -6.21 -10.03
C HIS A 609 7.35 -6.79 -11.02
N ILE A 610 7.73 -6.01 -12.05
CA ILE A 610 8.72 -6.42 -13.04
C ILE A 610 10.07 -6.64 -12.37
N CYS A 611 10.53 -5.75 -11.50
CA CYS A 611 11.79 -5.90 -10.79
C CYS A 611 11.83 -7.13 -9.92
N THR A 612 10.77 -7.41 -9.15
CA THR A 612 10.70 -8.56 -8.23
C THR A 612 10.58 -9.91 -8.93
N ASN A 613 10.09 -9.91 -10.18
CA ASN A 613 9.94 -11.10 -11.02
C ASN A 613 10.83 -11.06 -12.28
N TYR A 614 11.89 -10.25 -12.27
CA TYR A 614 12.69 -9.87 -13.42
C TYR A 614 13.10 -11.04 -14.33
N ASN A 615 13.64 -12.11 -13.75
CA ASN A 615 14.11 -13.27 -14.53
C ASN A 615 12.96 -14.03 -15.23
N SER A 616 11.76 -14.04 -14.64
CA SER A 616 10.56 -14.65 -15.22
C SER A 616 10.06 -13.81 -16.38
N VAL A 617 9.88 -12.53 -16.16
CA VAL A 617 9.39 -11.57 -17.16
C VAL A 617 10.33 -11.51 -18.37
N CYS A 618 11.64 -11.43 -18.15
CA CYS A 618 12.63 -11.45 -19.25
C CYS A 618 12.61 -12.72 -20.08
N ARG A 619 12.32 -13.88 -19.47
CA ARG A 619 12.19 -15.15 -20.20
C ARG A 619 10.93 -15.21 -21.06
N LYS A 620 9.80 -14.72 -20.53
CA LYS A 620 8.51 -14.74 -21.22
C LYS A 620 8.42 -13.68 -22.31
N PHE A 621 8.89 -12.45 -22.01
CA PHE A 621 8.73 -11.26 -22.84
C PHE A 621 10.07 -10.58 -23.20
N PRO A 622 11.03 -11.29 -23.86
CA PRO A 622 12.36 -10.74 -24.08
C PRO A 622 12.40 -9.56 -25.06
N ARG A 623 11.44 -9.48 -25.98
CA ARG A 623 11.35 -8.37 -26.95
C ARG A 623 10.79 -7.12 -26.29
N ASP A 624 9.73 -7.25 -25.51
CA ASP A 624 9.05 -6.15 -24.85
C ASP A 624 9.96 -5.52 -23.77
N MET A 625 10.69 -6.34 -23.04
CA MET A 625 11.68 -5.87 -22.06
C MET A 625 12.83 -5.08 -22.71
N LYS A 626 13.28 -5.47 -23.91
CA LYS A 626 14.32 -4.72 -24.65
C LYS A 626 13.80 -3.43 -25.27
N ALA A 627 12.51 -3.37 -25.59
CA ALA A 627 11.87 -2.20 -26.18
C ALA A 627 11.56 -1.09 -25.18
N LYS A 628 11.63 -1.37 -23.86
CA LYS A 628 11.38 -0.38 -22.82
C LYS A 628 12.38 0.78 -22.86
N SER A 629 11.93 1.96 -22.41
CA SER A 629 12.76 3.17 -22.37
C SER A 629 14.06 2.95 -21.59
N THR A 630 15.10 3.74 -21.92
CA THR A 630 16.40 3.69 -21.23
C THR A 630 16.25 3.92 -19.72
N ASN A 631 15.38 4.85 -19.30
CA ASN A 631 15.08 5.09 -17.88
C ASN A 631 14.53 3.85 -17.17
N ASN A 632 13.63 3.11 -17.84
CA ASN A 632 13.09 1.86 -17.27
C ASN A 632 14.16 0.77 -17.21
N GLN A 633 15.05 0.66 -18.23
CA GLN A 633 16.14 -0.31 -18.23
C GLN A 633 17.13 -0.03 -17.09
N ASP A 634 17.53 1.22 -16.89
CA ASP A 634 18.40 1.64 -15.78
C ASP A 634 17.74 1.36 -14.42
N TYR A 635 16.43 1.62 -14.32
CA TYR A 635 15.66 1.30 -13.12
C TYR A 635 15.63 -0.21 -12.83
N PHE A 636 15.38 -1.04 -13.86
CA PHE A 636 15.38 -2.49 -13.73
C PHE A 636 16.75 -3.01 -13.31
N GLU A 637 17.84 -2.52 -13.91
CA GLU A 637 19.19 -2.96 -13.55
C GLU A 637 19.51 -2.66 -12.09
N LYS A 638 19.11 -1.49 -11.61
CA LYS A 638 19.35 -1.04 -10.25
C LYS A 638 18.49 -1.77 -9.20
N HIS A 639 17.22 -2.06 -9.52
CA HIS A 639 16.23 -2.55 -8.55
C HIS A 639 15.78 -4.00 -8.75
N ARG A 640 16.32 -4.70 -9.75
CA ARG A 640 15.96 -6.12 -10.02
C ARG A 640 16.22 -7.03 -8.83
N TRP A 641 15.39 -8.04 -8.69
CA TRP A 641 15.56 -9.13 -7.74
C TRP A 641 15.62 -10.48 -8.51
N PRO A 642 16.58 -11.39 -8.22
CA PRO A 642 17.75 -11.19 -7.36
C PRO A 642 18.71 -10.10 -7.87
N PRO A 643 19.40 -9.38 -6.94
CA PRO A 643 20.37 -8.35 -7.33
C PRO A 643 21.55 -8.92 -8.11
N VAL A 644 22.19 -8.10 -8.95
CA VAL A 644 23.31 -8.52 -9.78
C VAL A 644 24.48 -9.06 -8.94
N TRP A 645 24.75 -8.42 -7.79
CA TRP A 645 25.83 -8.88 -6.90
C TRP A 645 25.56 -10.28 -6.33
N PHE A 646 24.30 -10.59 -6.00
CA PHE A 646 23.92 -11.94 -5.55
C PHE A 646 24.13 -12.98 -6.65
N LEU A 647 23.75 -12.69 -7.89
CA LEU A 647 23.92 -13.62 -9.00
C LEU A 647 25.39 -13.93 -9.29
N LYS A 648 26.25 -12.91 -9.18
CA LYS A 648 27.71 -13.09 -9.30
C LYS A 648 28.29 -13.95 -8.19
N GLU A 649 27.82 -13.72 -6.96
CA GLU A 649 28.24 -14.47 -5.78
C GLU A 649 27.75 -15.91 -5.85
N ASP A 650 26.51 -16.15 -6.28
CA ASP A 650 26.00 -17.51 -6.47
C ASP A 650 26.78 -18.28 -7.55
N ASP A 651 27.12 -17.64 -8.67
CA ASP A 651 27.95 -18.25 -9.71
C ASP A 651 29.37 -18.59 -9.18
N HIS A 652 29.97 -17.68 -8.39
CA HIS A 652 31.22 -17.94 -7.71
C HIS A 652 31.13 -19.13 -6.74
N TYR A 653 30.07 -19.16 -5.92
CA TYR A 653 29.81 -20.25 -4.99
C TYR A 653 29.65 -21.60 -5.72
N GLN A 654 28.87 -21.63 -6.79
CA GLN A 654 28.62 -22.85 -7.56
C GLN A 654 29.92 -23.39 -8.22
N ARG A 655 30.78 -22.49 -8.72
CA ARG A 655 32.11 -22.85 -9.25
C ARG A 655 32.99 -23.41 -8.15
N ALA A 656 33.15 -22.69 -7.05
CA ALA A 656 33.98 -23.12 -5.92
C ALA A 656 33.51 -24.46 -5.32
N ARG A 657 32.20 -24.68 -5.26
CA ARG A 657 31.61 -25.95 -4.81
C ARG A 657 31.98 -27.10 -5.76
N LYS A 658 31.84 -26.89 -7.07
CA LYS A 658 32.20 -27.91 -8.08
C LYS A 658 33.70 -28.25 -8.02
N GLU A 659 34.56 -27.27 -7.82
CA GLU A 659 36.01 -27.48 -7.67
C GLU A 659 36.31 -28.30 -6.41
N ARG A 660 35.70 -27.94 -5.29
CA ARG A 660 35.82 -28.66 -4.03
C ARG A 660 35.34 -30.11 -4.11
N ASP A 661 34.19 -30.35 -4.71
CA ASP A 661 33.66 -31.70 -4.91
C ASP A 661 34.62 -32.58 -5.75
N LYS A 662 35.27 -32.00 -6.78
CA LYS A 662 36.32 -32.65 -7.57
C LYS A 662 37.55 -32.98 -6.72
N GLU A 663 38.00 -32.06 -5.89
CA GLU A 663 39.14 -32.28 -5.00
C GLU A 663 38.87 -33.38 -3.98
N ASP A 664 37.68 -33.37 -3.35
CA ASP A 664 37.26 -34.40 -2.36
C ASP A 664 37.13 -35.78 -3.01
N PHE A 665 36.59 -35.84 -4.24
CA PHE A 665 36.55 -37.09 -5.01
C PHE A 665 37.94 -37.63 -5.30
N LEU A 666 38.85 -36.77 -5.75
CA LEU A 666 40.27 -37.17 -6.02
C LEU A 666 40.98 -37.59 -4.74
N TYR A 667 40.73 -36.93 -3.62
CA TYR A 667 41.29 -37.29 -2.32
C TYR A 667 40.80 -38.67 -1.86
N GLN A 668 39.50 -38.95 -1.93
CA GLN A 668 38.92 -40.25 -1.60
C GLN A 668 39.50 -41.36 -2.49
N ARG A 669 39.61 -41.10 -3.80
CA ARG A 669 40.20 -42.06 -4.74
C ARG A 669 41.69 -42.36 -4.42
N ARG A 670 42.46 -41.36 -3.99
CA ARG A 670 43.84 -41.53 -3.53
C ARG A 670 43.91 -42.32 -2.23
N GLN A 671 43.03 -42.14 -1.31
CA GLN A 671 42.93 -42.90 -0.05
C GLN A 671 42.57 -44.36 -0.32
N CYS A 672 41.59 -44.63 -1.16
CA CYS A 672 41.23 -45.99 -1.56
C CYS A 672 42.40 -46.72 -2.23
N LYS A 673 43.13 -46.06 -3.11
CA LYS A 673 44.36 -46.63 -3.73
C LYS A 673 45.44 -46.94 -2.69
N ARG A 674 45.67 -46.06 -1.69
CA ARG A 674 46.62 -46.28 -0.60
C ARG A 674 46.20 -47.43 0.31
N LYS A 675 44.94 -47.54 0.67
CA LYS A 675 44.40 -48.69 1.44
C LYS A 675 44.59 -49.98 0.65
N TRP A 676 44.29 -50.00 -0.64
CA TRP A 676 44.46 -51.19 -1.49
C TRP A 676 45.93 -51.60 -1.62
N LEU A 677 46.90 -50.67 -1.72
CA LEU A 677 48.32 -50.92 -1.71
C LEU A 677 48.84 -51.47 -0.36
N PHE A 678 48.25 -50.99 0.75
CA PHE A 678 48.57 -51.51 2.10
C PHE A 678 48.11 -52.91 2.33
N TRP A 679 46.98 -53.31 1.77
CA TRP A 679 46.39 -54.67 1.90
C TRP A 679 47.07 -55.68 0.95
N ASN A 680 47.74 -55.21 -0.12
CA ASN A 680 48.40 -56.03 -1.10
C ASN A 680 49.92 -56.03 -0.98
N LEU A 681 50.51 -55.54 0.12
CA LEU A 681 51.89 -55.79 0.44
C LEU A 681 52.04 -57.25 0.86
N PRO A 682 52.86 -58.10 0.17
CA PRO A 682 53.10 -59.49 0.59
C PRO A 682 53.72 -59.46 1.98
N SER A 683 53.05 -60.16 2.92
CA SER A 683 53.63 -60.45 4.25
C SER A 683 54.97 -61.07 4.04
N ALA A 684 56.03 -60.40 4.46
CA ALA A 684 57.33 -61.00 4.56
C ALA A 684 57.27 -62.11 5.66
N ASN A 685 56.93 -63.34 5.27
CA ASN A 685 57.07 -64.49 6.13
C ASN A 685 58.54 -64.68 6.40
N SER A 686 58.92 -64.49 7.65
CA SER A 686 60.15 -64.94 8.23
C SER A 686 60.11 -66.51 8.32
N SER A 687 60.60 -67.15 7.34
CA SER A 687 60.94 -68.53 7.47
C SER A 687 62.37 -68.68 8.05
N SER A 688 62.44 -68.79 9.35
CA SER A 688 63.59 -69.42 9.99
C SER A 688 63.43 -70.92 9.93
N SER A 689 64.17 -71.61 9.11
CA SER A 689 64.47 -73.04 9.29
C SER A 689 65.95 -73.22 9.35
N GLY A 690 66.36 -73.51 10.56
CA GLY A 690 67.65 -74.08 10.75
C GLY A 690 67.64 -75.54 10.32
N SER A 691 68.73 -76.01 9.86
CA SER A 691 69.22 -77.40 10.10
C SER A 691 70.69 -77.53 9.72
N ASN A 692 71.35 -77.98 10.72
CA ASN A 692 72.57 -78.78 10.82
C ASN A 692 72.96 -79.53 9.56
N ALA A 693 74.25 -79.65 9.31
CA ALA A 693 75.16 -80.74 9.69
C ALA A 693 76.40 -80.82 8.73
N VAL A 694 77.53 -80.81 9.34
CA VAL A 694 78.61 -81.80 9.30
C VAL A 694 79.26 -82.10 7.93
N ILE A 695 80.43 -81.77 7.85
CA ILE A 695 81.81 -82.16 7.55
C ILE A 695 82.53 -81.06 6.74
#